data_83d9a1d72be53b136a59c25e0e2b901c
#
_entry.id   83d9a1d72be53b136a59c25e0e2b901c
#
_cell.length_a   1.000
_cell.length_b   1.000
_cell.length_c   1.000
_cell.angle_alpha   90.00
_cell.angle_beta   90.00
_cell.angle_gamma   90.00
#
_symmetry.space_group_name_H-M   'P 1'
#
loop_
_entity.id
_entity.type
_entity.pdbx_description
1 polymer ?
#
loop_
_entity_poly.entity_id
_entity_poly.type
_entity_poly.pdbx_seq_one_letter_code
_entity_poly.pdbx_strand_id
1 'polypeptide(L)'
;MAERIEFTRGKRPVTFIDLFAGAGGISEGFLQSCANNKYFKFILASDINPNCELTHIARYNTQLGIDMDFITEDIMSETFIGHLLEKLNGREIDVVTGGPSCQSFSLAGARKKFDKRDNLFIHYLNVIRQLRPKYFVMENVEGILTKNDGKFKDAVMSEIRSIIDDTEVPAMLTYLRELVQKTICVDENYKWCLLSKIGMELCQDTEEYKNKYFKTIDKQFKQITKKLNYKLSKSDERINTIRHGLLFLQHSKQRDALSKMVVEEKTSSMFNKDGFTETMNNFVSFLEDDTIINSIITAIDSQEELAEYAEEVKVLKDMIKLYSKDLENCFEIIEEYAQKDGSLEQFRGLQESIHLYNLDNYILVNSSNYGVPQSRDRVLFIGCRKDQQLIEEIPYTLDEAEKVCIYEAIADLDFIGNGEIRTEYSHDYNHIEKYENKVHRREVLGKIHDETEKILDKGNNLQVATYAAWSRMGRLNDRFEVGRPFYVKTIDQIGTEEMLSDCELYNHQTSNQSEKVLQRLNTIASYKGYTSECKARLETLGINSDKMNYTVLDPEGLSPTVVTMPDDFIHYSAHRCMTVREMARLQSFDDNFVFQGKRTTGGDARKNEVPQYTLVGNAVPPLMARAIGNAILEVIN
;
A
#
# COMPACT_ATOMS: atom_id res chain seq x y z
N MET A 1 14.88 -28.70 -0.35
CA MET A 1 14.10 -28.97 -1.61
C MET A 1 13.16 -30.17 -1.47
N ALA A 2 13.59 -31.33 -1.01
CA ALA A 2 12.74 -32.52 -0.87
C ALA A 2 11.57 -32.34 0.13
N GLU A 3 11.80 -31.71 1.25
CA GLU A 3 10.85 -31.52 2.35
C GLU A 3 9.76 -30.47 2.05
N ARG A 4 10.10 -29.44 1.26
CA ARG A 4 9.09 -28.51 0.75
C ARG A 4 8.13 -29.17 -0.26
N ILE A 5 8.64 -30.14 -1.03
CA ILE A 5 7.81 -30.97 -1.91
C ILE A 5 6.81 -31.80 -1.06
N GLU A 6 7.19 -32.24 0.13
CA GLU A 6 6.32 -32.97 1.03
C GLU A 6 5.23 -32.07 1.64
N PHE A 7 5.58 -30.84 2.02
CA PHE A 7 4.60 -29.85 2.51
C PHE A 7 3.54 -29.50 1.47
N THR A 8 3.93 -29.34 0.20
CA THR A 8 3.02 -28.96 -0.89
C THR A 8 2.28 -30.15 -1.50
N ARG A 9 2.66 -31.40 -1.12
CA ARG A 9 2.09 -32.62 -1.70
C ARG A 9 0.58 -32.72 -1.44
N GLY A 10 -0.19 -32.77 -2.52
CA GLY A 10 -1.64 -32.88 -2.47
C GLY A 10 -2.38 -31.60 -2.11
N LYS A 11 -1.68 -30.49 -1.93
CA LYS A 11 -2.28 -29.16 -1.69
C LYS A 11 -2.35 -28.37 -2.98
N ARG A 12 -3.37 -27.52 -3.10
CA ARG A 12 -3.58 -26.65 -4.26
C ARG A 12 -2.74 -25.38 -4.13
N PRO A 13 -1.91 -25.05 -5.13
CA PRO A 13 -1.20 -23.78 -5.15
C PRO A 13 -2.16 -22.63 -5.49
N VAL A 14 -1.99 -21.50 -4.79
CA VAL A 14 -2.57 -20.20 -5.09
C VAL A 14 -1.42 -19.27 -5.49
N THR A 15 -1.45 -18.76 -6.71
CA THR A 15 -0.35 -17.94 -7.24
C THR A 15 -0.43 -16.53 -6.71
N PHE A 16 0.71 -15.92 -6.34
CA PHE A 16 0.73 -14.51 -5.96
C PHE A 16 1.96 -13.78 -6.46
N ILE A 17 1.81 -12.46 -6.59
CA ILE A 17 2.89 -11.50 -6.83
C ILE A 17 2.84 -10.41 -5.75
N ASP A 18 4.01 -9.82 -5.44
CA ASP A 18 4.16 -8.78 -4.43
C ASP A 18 4.79 -7.52 -5.04
N LEU A 19 3.99 -6.45 -5.14
CA LEU A 19 4.40 -5.16 -5.68
C LEU A 19 4.80 -4.22 -4.54
N PHE A 20 5.80 -3.35 -4.75
CA PHE A 20 6.39 -2.55 -3.67
C PHE A 20 6.91 -3.45 -2.54
N ALA A 21 7.50 -4.58 -2.92
CA ALA A 21 7.77 -5.70 -2.02
C ALA A 21 8.72 -5.35 -0.86
N GLY A 22 9.52 -4.28 -0.99
CA GLY A 22 10.47 -3.86 0.04
C GLY A 22 11.41 -4.99 0.44
N ALA A 23 11.45 -5.33 1.73
CA ALA A 23 12.22 -6.47 2.21
C ALA A 23 11.55 -7.83 1.97
N GLY A 24 10.28 -7.88 1.58
CA GLY A 24 9.55 -9.14 1.40
C GLY A 24 8.76 -9.60 2.63
N GLY A 25 8.30 -8.65 3.46
CA GLY A 25 7.54 -9.02 4.66
C GLY A 25 6.18 -9.65 4.33
N ILE A 26 5.46 -9.14 3.33
CA ILE A 26 4.23 -9.78 2.83
C ILE A 26 4.57 -11.12 2.20
N SER A 27 5.58 -11.16 1.34
CA SER A 27 6.03 -12.39 0.66
C SER A 27 6.37 -13.51 1.66
N GLU A 28 7.13 -13.19 2.73
CA GLU A 28 7.50 -14.13 3.78
C GLU A 28 6.27 -14.66 4.53
N GLY A 29 5.33 -13.78 4.89
CA GLY A 29 4.10 -14.16 5.58
C GLY A 29 3.17 -15.01 4.71
N PHE A 30 3.00 -14.69 3.45
CA PHE A 30 2.20 -15.48 2.51
C PHE A 30 2.80 -16.87 2.29
N LEU A 31 4.13 -16.98 2.19
CA LEU A 31 4.79 -18.29 2.10
C LEU A 31 4.63 -19.14 3.37
N GLN A 32 4.42 -18.51 4.54
CA GLN A 32 4.10 -19.19 5.79
C GLN A 32 2.62 -19.58 5.92
N SER A 33 1.77 -19.14 5.00
CA SER A 33 0.32 -19.37 5.06
C SER A 33 -0.08 -20.72 4.50
N CYS A 34 -1.02 -21.36 5.18
CA CYS A 34 -1.61 -22.62 4.74
C CYS A 34 -3.00 -22.78 5.37
N ALA A 35 -4.04 -22.89 4.56
CA ALA A 35 -5.41 -23.12 4.99
C ALA A 35 -6.19 -23.91 3.92
N ASN A 36 -7.20 -24.65 4.33
CA ASN A 36 -8.10 -25.40 3.44
C ASN A 36 -7.39 -26.20 2.33
N ASN A 37 -6.30 -26.86 2.69
CA ASN A 37 -5.47 -27.64 1.76
C ASN A 37 -4.90 -26.83 0.59
N LYS A 38 -4.64 -25.51 0.82
CA LYS A 38 -4.06 -24.57 -0.13
C LYS A 38 -2.80 -23.94 0.46
N TYR A 39 -1.89 -23.49 -0.40
CA TYR A 39 -0.68 -22.76 -0.03
C TYR A 39 -0.36 -21.72 -1.10
N PHE A 40 0.42 -20.69 -0.76
CA PHE A 40 0.83 -19.69 -1.74
C PHE A 40 2.06 -20.13 -2.54
N LYS A 41 1.97 -19.97 -3.85
CA LYS A 41 3.08 -20.11 -4.79
C LYS A 41 3.54 -18.72 -5.21
N PHE A 42 4.74 -18.33 -4.77
CA PHE A 42 5.34 -17.06 -5.11
C PHE A 42 5.83 -17.05 -6.55
N ILE A 43 5.35 -16.11 -7.35
CA ILE A 43 5.65 -16.03 -8.78
C ILE A 43 6.62 -14.89 -9.08
N LEU A 44 6.36 -13.67 -8.56
CA LEU A 44 7.12 -12.49 -8.89
C LEU A 44 7.01 -11.44 -7.78
N ALA A 45 8.10 -10.68 -7.57
CA ALA A 45 8.08 -9.46 -6.80
C ALA A 45 8.59 -8.27 -7.62
N SER A 46 8.24 -7.05 -7.19
CA SER A 46 8.83 -5.83 -7.76
C SER A 46 9.07 -4.76 -6.72
N ASP A 47 10.16 -4.03 -6.90
CA ASP A 47 10.50 -2.83 -6.15
C ASP A 47 11.49 -1.98 -6.97
N ILE A 48 11.52 -0.68 -6.77
CA ILE A 48 12.48 0.21 -7.44
C ILE A 48 13.90 0.06 -6.88
N ASN A 49 14.04 -0.48 -5.65
CA ASN A 49 15.30 -0.54 -4.93
C ASN A 49 16.06 -1.86 -5.20
N PRO A 50 17.29 -1.82 -5.74
CA PRO A 50 18.08 -3.02 -6.00
C PRO A 50 18.40 -3.88 -4.76
N ASN A 51 18.46 -3.30 -3.57
CA ASN A 51 18.69 -4.07 -2.34
C ASN A 51 17.47 -4.95 -1.97
N CYS A 52 16.27 -4.58 -2.45
CA CYS A 52 15.09 -5.43 -2.34
C CYS A 52 15.25 -6.68 -3.22
N GLU A 53 15.67 -6.53 -4.47
CA GLU A 53 15.97 -7.65 -5.38
C GLU A 53 17.02 -8.59 -4.78
N LEU A 54 18.17 -8.04 -4.33
CA LEU A 54 19.23 -8.83 -3.71
C LEU A 54 18.73 -9.63 -2.50
N THR A 55 17.88 -9.01 -1.67
CA THR A 55 17.30 -9.66 -0.49
C THR A 55 16.35 -10.78 -0.89
N HIS A 56 15.50 -10.56 -1.90
CA HIS A 56 14.56 -11.56 -2.40
C HIS A 56 15.28 -12.74 -3.06
N ILE A 57 16.27 -12.50 -3.92
CA ILE A 57 17.04 -13.54 -4.57
C ILE A 57 17.79 -14.38 -3.52
N ALA A 58 18.44 -13.74 -2.53
CA ALA A 58 19.11 -14.45 -1.45
C ALA A 58 18.15 -15.34 -0.67
N ARG A 59 16.98 -14.80 -0.29
CA ARG A 59 16.01 -15.53 0.53
C ARG A 59 15.26 -16.59 -0.26
N TYR A 60 14.61 -16.19 -1.34
CA TYR A 60 13.64 -17.09 -2.01
C TYR A 60 14.28 -18.01 -3.04
N ASN A 61 15.14 -17.49 -3.90
CA ASN A 61 15.78 -18.33 -4.92
C ASN A 61 16.91 -19.16 -4.32
N THR A 62 17.81 -18.55 -3.54
CA THR A 62 19.02 -19.25 -3.05
C THR A 62 18.73 -20.12 -1.84
N GLN A 63 18.16 -19.56 -0.75
CA GLN A 63 17.95 -20.32 0.49
C GLN A 63 16.77 -21.29 0.39
N LEU A 64 15.64 -20.86 -0.17
CA LEU A 64 14.42 -21.66 -0.23
C LEU A 64 14.24 -22.41 -1.55
N GLY A 65 15.07 -22.16 -2.58
CA GLY A 65 14.98 -22.80 -3.88
C GLY A 65 13.66 -22.55 -4.61
N ILE A 66 13.03 -21.39 -4.37
CA ILE A 66 11.82 -20.97 -5.05
C ILE A 66 12.22 -20.32 -6.36
N ASP A 67 11.62 -20.76 -7.45
CA ASP A 67 11.77 -20.14 -8.77
C ASP A 67 10.81 -18.95 -8.87
N MET A 68 11.23 -17.78 -8.36
CA MET A 68 10.51 -16.52 -8.46
C MET A 68 11.31 -15.50 -9.27
N ASP A 69 10.57 -14.67 -10.00
CA ASP A 69 11.10 -13.54 -10.75
C ASP A 69 11.14 -12.26 -9.90
N PHE A 70 12.07 -11.34 -10.20
CA PHE A 70 12.05 -9.99 -9.64
C PHE A 70 12.13 -8.93 -10.75
N ILE A 71 11.45 -7.80 -10.55
CA ILE A 71 11.51 -6.63 -11.43
C ILE A 71 11.99 -5.43 -10.62
N THR A 72 13.22 -4.98 -10.91
CA THR A 72 13.80 -3.76 -10.33
C THR A 72 13.54 -2.58 -11.26
N GLU A 73 12.33 -2.04 -11.19
CA GLU A 73 11.89 -0.94 -12.06
C GLU A 73 10.85 -0.08 -11.32
N ASP A 74 10.77 1.21 -11.69
CA ASP A 74 9.71 2.08 -11.23
C ASP A 74 8.38 1.64 -11.85
N ILE A 75 7.38 1.34 -11.03
CA ILE A 75 6.04 0.96 -11.48
C ILE A 75 5.38 2.04 -12.36
N MET A 76 5.83 3.30 -12.25
CA MET A 76 5.36 4.40 -13.09
C MET A 76 5.97 4.41 -14.49
N SER A 77 6.97 3.56 -14.75
CA SER A 77 7.59 3.43 -16.07
C SER A 77 6.57 2.96 -17.10
N GLU A 78 6.63 3.51 -18.30
CA GLU A 78 5.80 3.09 -19.45
C GLU A 78 6.08 1.63 -19.85
N THR A 79 7.25 1.10 -19.51
CA THR A 79 7.68 -0.27 -19.84
C THR A 79 7.28 -1.30 -18.79
N PHE A 80 6.97 -0.88 -17.57
CA PHE A 80 6.74 -1.79 -16.43
C PHE A 80 5.70 -2.88 -16.70
N ILE A 81 4.53 -2.50 -17.21
CA ILE A 81 3.46 -3.47 -17.52
C ILE A 81 3.91 -4.46 -18.59
N GLY A 82 4.65 -4.01 -19.62
CA GLY A 82 5.21 -4.86 -20.66
C GLY A 82 6.16 -5.91 -20.07
N HIS A 83 7.12 -5.48 -19.24
CA HIS A 83 8.07 -6.35 -18.57
C HIS A 83 7.39 -7.32 -17.59
N LEU A 84 6.37 -6.85 -16.87
CA LEU A 84 5.58 -7.70 -15.98
C LEU A 84 4.91 -8.84 -16.76
N LEU A 85 4.21 -8.52 -17.84
CA LEU A 85 3.50 -9.51 -18.66
C LEU A 85 4.47 -10.49 -19.35
N GLU A 86 5.63 -10.00 -19.81
CA GLU A 86 6.69 -10.85 -20.37
C GLU A 86 7.20 -11.85 -19.33
N LYS A 87 7.54 -11.40 -18.11
CA LYS A 87 7.99 -12.26 -17.02
C LYS A 87 6.92 -13.25 -16.56
N LEU A 88 5.68 -12.83 -16.52
CA LEU A 88 4.57 -13.73 -16.20
C LEU A 88 4.35 -14.81 -17.27
N ASN A 89 4.69 -14.55 -18.52
CA ASN A 89 4.60 -15.49 -19.64
C ASN A 89 3.27 -16.26 -19.70
N GLY A 90 2.16 -15.55 -19.55
CA GLY A 90 0.80 -16.12 -19.58
C GLY A 90 0.37 -16.85 -18.30
N ARG A 91 1.18 -16.85 -17.24
CA ARG A 91 0.79 -17.39 -15.93
C ARG A 91 -0.34 -16.56 -15.34
N GLU A 92 -1.42 -17.19 -14.93
CA GLU A 92 -2.50 -16.55 -14.18
C GLU A 92 -2.06 -16.28 -12.74
N ILE A 93 -2.46 -15.12 -12.23
CA ILE A 93 -2.16 -14.67 -10.86
C ILE A 93 -3.47 -14.61 -10.07
N ASP A 94 -3.55 -15.41 -9.01
CA ASP A 94 -4.71 -15.43 -8.13
C ASP A 94 -4.74 -14.24 -7.18
N VAL A 95 -3.58 -13.81 -6.66
CA VAL A 95 -3.49 -12.73 -5.67
C VAL A 95 -2.39 -11.73 -6.02
N VAL A 96 -2.71 -10.45 -5.95
CA VAL A 96 -1.74 -9.34 -6.05
C VAL A 96 -1.69 -8.61 -4.73
N THR A 97 -0.50 -8.52 -4.13
CA THR A 97 -0.26 -7.74 -2.91
C THR A 97 0.57 -6.49 -3.20
N GLY A 98 0.51 -5.51 -2.31
CA GLY A 98 1.38 -4.35 -2.38
C GLY A 98 1.07 -3.25 -1.37
N GLY A 99 2.08 -2.42 -1.10
CA GLY A 99 1.97 -1.26 -0.21
C GLY A 99 2.40 0.04 -0.91
N PRO A 100 1.60 0.59 -1.85
CA PRO A 100 1.97 1.83 -2.54
C PRO A 100 2.07 3.00 -1.57
N SER A 101 3.20 3.71 -1.59
CA SER A 101 3.47 4.84 -0.69
C SER A 101 2.52 6.01 -0.96
N CYS A 102 1.96 6.60 0.13
CA CYS A 102 1.05 7.76 0.07
C CYS A 102 1.75 9.12 -0.09
N GLN A 103 3.06 9.17 -0.26
CA GLN A 103 3.82 10.44 -0.18
C GLN A 103 3.51 11.40 -1.33
N SER A 104 3.13 10.90 -2.49
CA SER A 104 2.84 11.67 -3.70
C SER A 104 1.39 12.18 -3.82
N PHE A 105 0.53 11.93 -2.83
CA PHE A 105 -0.86 12.33 -2.90
C PHE A 105 -1.07 13.79 -2.49
N SER A 106 -0.96 14.70 -3.44
CA SER A 106 -1.39 16.09 -3.31
C SER A 106 -2.83 16.21 -3.81
N LEU A 107 -3.79 16.19 -2.88
CA LEU A 107 -5.18 16.56 -3.18
C LEU A 107 -5.29 18.09 -3.26
N ALA A 108 -4.75 18.68 -4.30
CA ALA A 108 -5.08 20.04 -4.64
C ALA A 108 -6.40 20.04 -5.44
N GLY A 109 -7.53 20.20 -4.75
CA GLY A 109 -8.85 20.30 -5.35
C GLY A 109 -9.65 18.99 -5.42
N ALA A 110 -10.80 18.99 -4.76
CA ALA A 110 -11.65 17.85 -4.43
C ALA A 110 -12.43 17.23 -5.61
N ARG A 111 -11.92 17.21 -6.81
CA ARG A 111 -12.52 16.54 -8.00
C ARG A 111 -11.55 16.44 -9.18
N LYS A 112 -10.24 16.58 -8.95
CA LYS A 112 -9.28 16.38 -10.02
C LYS A 112 -9.23 14.88 -10.31
N LYS A 113 -9.57 14.47 -11.51
CA LYS A 113 -9.04 13.23 -12.07
C LYS A 113 -7.54 13.29 -11.79
N PHE A 114 -7.08 12.41 -10.90
CA PHE A 114 -5.70 12.33 -10.45
C PHE A 114 -4.77 12.57 -11.63
N ASP A 115 -3.75 13.41 -11.46
CA ASP A 115 -2.67 13.42 -12.43
C ASP A 115 -2.12 11.98 -12.42
N LYS A 116 -2.51 11.21 -13.44
CA LYS A 116 -2.30 9.75 -13.51
C LYS A 116 -0.82 9.36 -13.43
N ARG A 117 0.08 10.35 -13.45
CA ARG A 117 1.51 10.16 -13.60
C ARG A 117 2.30 10.06 -12.29
N ASP A 118 1.79 10.64 -11.19
CA ASP A 118 2.56 10.72 -9.94
C ASP A 118 1.97 9.88 -8.79
N ASN A 119 0.98 9.02 -9.06
CA ASN A 119 0.27 8.31 -8.02
C ASN A 119 0.51 6.80 -8.11
N LEU A 120 1.41 6.31 -7.26
CA LEU A 120 1.77 4.89 -7.16
C LEU A 120 0.55 3.98 -6.98
N PHE A 121 -0.49 4.47 -6.32
CA PHE A 121 -1.75 3.76 -6.15
C PHE A 121 -2.45 3.48 -7.50
N ILE A 122 -2.51 4.45 -8.40
CA ILE A 122 -3.12 4.27 -9.73
C ILE A 122 -2.33 3.24 -10.55
N HIS A 123 -1.00 3.27 -10.47
CA HIS A 123 -0.15 2.28 -11.14
C HIS A 123 -0.35 0.87 -10.58
N TYR A 124 -0.52 0.76 -9.24
CA TYR A 124 -0.93 -0.50 -8.60
C TYR A 124 -2.27 -0.99 -9.17
N LEU A 125 -3.30 -0.15 -9.23
CA LEU A 125 -4.60 -0.52 -9.79
C LEU A 125 -4.53 -0.84 -11.29
N ASN A 126 -3.60 -0.25 -12.04
CA ASN A 126 -3.39 -0.61 -13.44
C ASN A 126 -2.90 -2.07 -13.57
N VAL A 127 -2.03 -2.53 -12.65
CA VAL A 127 -1.66 -3.95 -12.60
C VAL A 127 -2.89 -4.83 -12.30
N ILE A 128 -3.73 -4.43 -11.34
CA ILE A 128 -4.97 -5.14 -11.02
C ILE A 128 -5.91 -5.22 -12.24
N ARG A 129 -6.07 -4.12 -12.98
CA ARG A 129 -6.88 -4.09 -14.22
C ARG A 129 -6.35 -5.04 -15.29
N GLN A 130 -5.02 -5.16 -15.41
CA GLN A 130 -4.40 -6.02 -16.41
C GLN A 130 -4.45 -7.50 -16.03
N LEU A 131 -4.15 -7.83 -14.78
CA LEU A 131 -4.03 -9.21 -14.33
C LEU A 131 -5.36 -9.83 -13.87
N ARG A 132 -6.32 -9.01 -13.46
CA ARG A 132 -7.65 -9.42 -12.96
C ARG A 132 -7.58 -10.53 -11.90
N PRO A 133 -6.73 -10.39 -10.85
CA PRO A 133 -6.58 -11.44 -9.84
C PRO A 133 -7.88 -11.72 -9.12
N LYS A 134 -7.99 -12.88 -8.48
CA LYS A 134 -9.15 -13.21 -7.62
C LYS A 134 -9.24 -12.32 -6.40
N TYR A 135 -8.08 -12.01 -5.81
CA TYR A 135 -7.94 -11.08 -4.69
C TYR A 135 -6.81 -10.10 -4.94
N PHE A 136 -6.95 -8.92 -4.41
CA PHE A 136 -5.81 -8.02 -4.22
C PHE A 136 -5.78 -7.50 -2.78
N VAL A 137 -4.59 -7.25 -2.28
CA VAL A 137 -4.35 -6.69 -0.94
C VAL A 137 -3.50 -5.44 -1.08
N MET A 138 -4.06 -4.30 -0.72
CA MET A 138 -3.32 -3.06 -0.62
C MET A 138 -3.15 -2.68 0.85
N GLU A 139 -1.90 -2.65 1.32
CA GLU A 139 -1.55 -2.24 2.68
C GLU A 139 -1.16 -0.77 2.71
N ASN A 140 -1.51 -0.10 3.82
CA ASN A 140 -1.05 1.26 4.07
C ASN A 140 -1.04 1.62 5.56
N VAL A 141 -0.48 2.79 5.89
CA VAL A 141 -0.49 3.33 7.25
C VAL A 141 -1.86 3.92 7.60
N GLU A 142 -2.26 3.87 8.89
CA GLU A 142 -3.55 4.39 9.37
C GLU A 142 -3.78 5.86 9.00
N GLY A 143 -2.73 6.67 8.95
CA GLY A 143 -2.81 8.09 8.54
C GLY A 143 -3.45 8.33 7.16
N ILE A 144 -3.60 7.29 6.32
CA ILE A 144 -4.31 7.37 5.04
C ILE A 144 -5.80 7.71 5.22
N LEU A 145 -6.41 7.26 6.33
CA LEU A 145 -7.84 7.42 6.60
C LEU A 145 -8.22 8.87 6.96
N THR A 146 -7.32 9.58 7.63
CA THR A 146 -7.54 10.96 8.07
C THR A 146 -7.00 11.99 7.09
N LYS A 147 -6.21 11.56 6.12
CA LYS A 147 -5.60 12.43 5.13
C LYS A 147 -6.67 13.17 4.34
N ASN A 148 -6.60 14.51 4.36
CA ASN A 148 -7.55 15.42 3.69
C ASN A 148 -9.02 15.16 4.10
N ASP A 149 -9.29 15.07 5.40
CA ASP A 149 -10.64 14.88 5.96
C ASP A 149 -11.35 13.62 5.44
N GLY A 150 -10.60 12.52 5.22
CA GLY A 150 -11.13 11.24 4.75
C GLY A 150 -11.33 11.12 3.23
N LYS A 151 -11.20 12.20 2.47
CA LYS A 151 -11.40 12.21 1.01
C LYS A 151 -10.46 11.26 0.26
N PHE A 152 -9.31 10.97 0.85
CA PHE A 152 -8.38 10.03 0.24
C PHE A 152 -8.94 8.60 0.24
N LYS A 153 -9.50 8.17 1.37
CA LYS A 153 -10.17 6.86 1.48
C LYS A 153 -11.28 6.72 0.43
N ASP A 154 -12.14 7.74 0.33
CA ASP A 154 -13.25 7.72 -0.62
C ASP A 154 -12.76 7.66 -2.07
N ALA A 155 -11.67 8.35 -2.38
CA ALA A 155 -11.04 8.28 -3.70
C ALA A 155 -10.47 6.87 -4.01
N VAL A 156 -9.83 6.22 -3.03
CA VAL A 156 -9.35 4.83 -3.17
C VAL A 156 -10.51 3.89 -3.47
N MET A 157 -11.59 4.00 -2.70
CA MET A 157 -12.78 3.17 -2.87
C MET A 157 -13.43 3.39 -4.25
N SER A 158 -13.55 4.64 -4.68
CA SER A 158 -14.09 5.00 -6.00
C SER A 158 -13.24 4.44 -7.14
N GLU A 159 -11.92 4.56 -7.08
CA GLU A 159 -11.02 4.02 -8.10
C GLU A 159 -11.05 2.49 -8.19
N ILE A 160 -11.19 1.78 -7.07
CA ILE A 160 -11.36 0.33 -7.08
C ILE A 160 -12.69 -0.05 -7.75
N ARG A 161 -13.78 0.63 -7.41
CA ARG A 161 -15.10 0.43 -8.04
C ARG A 161 -15.10 0.77 -9.53
N SER A 162 -14.20 1.64 -9.98
CA SER A 162 -14.06 1.97 -11.40
C SER A 162 -13.45 0.83 -12.25
N ILE A 163 -13.02 -0.27 -11.64
CA ILE A 163 -12.54 -1.45 -12.37
C ILE A 163 -13.74 -2.24 -12.88
N ILE A 164 -13.94 -2.18 -14.19
CA ILE A 164 -15.13 -2.67 -14.87
C ILE A 164 -14.93 -4.10 -15.39
N ASP A 165 -15.98 -4.90 -15.32
CA ASP A 165 -16.06 -6.19 -15.99
C ASP A 165 -16.53 -6.00 -17.44
N ASP A 166 -15.61 -6.07 -18.39
CA ASP A 166 -15.90 -5.85 -19.80
C ASP A 166 -16.96 -6.80 -20.37
N THR A 167 -17.15 -7.95 -19.72
CA THR A 167 -18.17 -8.95 -20.18
C THR A 167 -19.59 -8.47 -19.92
N GLU A 168 -19.81 -7.60 -18.93
CA GLU A 168 -21.12 -7.06 -18.55
C GLU A 168 -21.45 -5.73 -19.26
N VAL A 169 -20.44 -5.05 -19.80
CA VAL A 169 -20.61 -3.76 -20.48
C VAL A 169 -21.66 -3.78 -21.60
N PRO A 170 -21.71 -4.80 -22.50
CA PRO A 170 -22.73 -4.83 -23.56
C PRO A 170 -24.16 -4.87 -23.03
N ALA A 171 -24.43 -5.59 -21.97
CA ALA A 171 -25.75 -5.68 -21.34
C ALA A 171 -26.15 -4.34 -20.74
N MET A 172 -25.25 -3.69 -19.98
CA MET A 172 -25.45 -2.36 -19.42
C MET A 172 -25.73 -1.32 -20.51
N LEU A 173 -24.89 -1.25 -21.53
CA LEU A 173 -25.07 -0.26 -22.62
C LEU A 173 -26.37 -0.48 -23.39
N THR A 174 -26.82 -1.71 -23.56
CA THR A 174 -28.11 -2.02 -24.22
C THR A 174 -29.26 -1.48 -23.37
N TYR A 175 -29.29 -1.82 -22.09
CA TYR A 175 -30.28 -1.32 -21.16
C TYR A 175 -30.31 0.23 -21.11
N LEU A 176 -29.16 0.87 -20.98
CA LEU A 176 -29.05 2.34 -20.92
C LEU A 176 -29.60 3.02 -22.18
N ARG A 177 -29.32 2.47 -23.37
CA ARG A 177 -29.87 3.00 -24.63
C ARG A 177 -31.39 2.93 -24.67
N GLU A 178 -31.96 1.81 -24.27
CA GLU A 178 -33.42 1.62 -24.21
C GLU A 178 -34.07 2.57 -23.19
N LEU A 179 -33.53 2.65 -21.99
CA LEU A 179 -34.04 3.51 -20.92
C LEU A 179 -34.01 5.00 -21.32
N VAL A 180 -32.86 5.47 -21.79
CA VAL A 180 -32.67 6.89 -22.16
C VAL A 180 -33.56 7.28 -23.35
N GLN A 181 -33.79 6.36 -24.31
CA GLN A 181 -34.71 6.62 -25.43
C GLN A 181 -36.17 6.76 -24.97
N LYS A 182 -36.60 5.96 -24.01
CA LYS A 182 -37.97 6.04 -23.44
C LYS A 182 -38.19 7.28 -22.55
N THR A 183 -37.14 7.85 -21.99
CA THR A 183 -37.25 8.99 -21.06
C THR A 183 -37.79 10.22 -21.77
N ILE A 184 -38.96 10.71 -21.34
CA ILE A 184 -39.60 11.91 -21.85
C ILE A 184 -39.13 13.15 -21.07
N CYS A 185 -39.21 14.35 -21.69
CA CYS A 185 -38.85 15.64 -21.07
C CYS A 185 -37.35 15.89 -20.86
N VAL A 186 -36.49 15.18 -21.57
CA VAL A 186 -35.03 15.43 -21.60
C VAL A 186 -34.61 15.74 -23.02
N ASP A 187 -33.73 16.74 -23.23
CA ASP A 187 -33.21 17.11 -24.54
C ASP A 187 -32.45 15.95 -25.21
N GLU A 188 -32.69 15.73 -26.49
CA GLU A 188 -32.09 14.62 -27.24
C GLU A 188 -30.55 14.71 -27.32
N ASN A 189 -29.98 15.90 -27.44
CA ASN A 189 -28.53 16.07 -27.45
C ASN A 189 -27.92 15.78 -26.08
N TYR A 190 -28.61 16.14 -25.00
CA TYR A 190 -28.20 15.80 -23.64
C TYR A 190 -28.21 14.27 -23.42
N LYS A 191 -29.26 13.59 -23.87
CA LYS A 191 -29.32 12.11 -23.81
C LYS A 191 -28.12 11.45 -24.49
N TRP A 192 -27.77 11.91 -25.71
CA TRP A 192 -26.62 11.41 -26.44
C TRP A 192 -25.28 11.73 -25.75
N CYS A 193 -25.15 12.89 -25.14
CA CYS A 193 -23.98 13.23 -24.33
C CYS A 193 -23.87 12.33 -23.10
N LEU A 194 -24.96 12.06 -22.39
CA LEU A 194 -24.98 11.18 -21.22
C LEU A 194 -24.56 9.75 -21.59
N LEU A 195 -25.15 9.17 -22.63
CA LEU A 195 -24.78 7.83 -23.12
C LEU A 195 -23.32 7.78 -23.60
N SER A 196 -22.85 8.84 -24.29
CA SER A 196 -21.46 8.90 -24.75
C SER A 196 -20.49 9.04 -23.56
N LYS A 197 -20.86 9.81 -22.52
CA LYS A 197 -20.04 9.95 -21.32
C LYS A 197 -19.95 8.64 -20.56
N ILE A 198 -21.06 7.94 -20.34
CA ILE A 198 -21.05 6.62 -19.70
C ILE A 198 -20.21 5.63 -20.54
N GLY A 199 -20.35 5.65 -21.87
CA GLY A 199 -19.53 4.82 -22.76
C GLY A 199 -18.02 5.11 -22.65
N MET A 200 -17.62 6.38 -22.44
CA MET A 200 -16.23 6.73 -22.17
C MET A 200 -15.69 6.14 -20.85
N GLU A 201 -16.54 5.99 -19.85
CA GLU A 201 -16.14 5.44 -18.55
C GLU A 201 -16.16 3.90 -18.55
N LEU A 202 -17.06 3.27 -19.31
CA LEU A 202 -17.23 1.82 -19.32
C LEU A 202 -16.36 1.07 -20.34
N CYS A 203 -15.96 1.69 -21.43
CA CYS A 203 -15.28 1.03 -22.54
C CYS A 203 -13.77 1.31 -22.54
N GLN A 204 -12.97 0.31 -22.93
CA GLN A 204 -11.52 0.48 -23.10
C GLN A 204 -11.17 1.43 -24.25
N ASP A 205 -11.91 1.35 -25.38
CA ASP A 205 -11.79 2.29 -26.49
C ASP A 205 -12.73 3.48 -26.28
N THR A 206 -12.18 4.50 -25.62
CA THR A 206 -12.92 5.71 -25.26
C THR A 206 -13.04 6.72 -26.44
N GLU A 207 -12.21 6.62 -27.47
CA GLU A 207 -12.10 7.63 -28.54
C GLU A 207 -13.39 7.75 -29.36
N GLU A 208 -14.07 6.65 -29.66
CA GLU A 208 -15.33 6.71 -30.41
C GLU A 208 -16.41 7.48 -29.64
N TYR A 209 -16.58 7.16 -28.35
CA TYR A 209 -17.54 7.82 -27.45
C TYR A 209 -17.17 9.28 -27.21
N LYS A 210 -15.90 9.59 -27.02
CA LYS A 210 -15.37 10.94 -26.87
C LYS A 210 -15.66 11.79 -28.10
N ASN A 211 -15.42 11.26 -29.27
CA ASN A 211 -15.72 11.94 -30.53
C ASN A 211 -17.23 12.19 -30.72
N LYS A 212 -18.09 11.23 -30.38
CA LYS A 212 -19.55 11.40 -30.39
C LYS A 212 -19.99 12.49 -29.42
N TYR A 213 -19.44 12.51 -28.21
CA TYR A 213 -19.72 13.49 -27.19
C TYR A 213 -19.44 14.92 -27.68
N PHE A 214 -18.20 15.19 -28.10
CA PHE A 214 -17.80 16.53 -28.54
C PHE A 214 -18.47 16.96 -29.86
N LYS A 215 -18.75 16.04 -30.78
CA LYS A 215 -19.55 16.34 -31.99
C LYS A 215 -20.97 16.80 -31.63
N THR A 216 -21.57 16.22 -30.61
CA THR A 216 -22.92 16.59 -30.15
C THR A 216 -22.91 17.98 -29.52
N ILE A 217 -21.92 18.28 -28.66
CA ILE A 217 -21.73 19.62 -28.08
C ILE A 217 -21.48 20.67 -29.20
N ASP A 218 -20.57 20.39 -30.13
CA ASP A 218 -20.25 21.30 -31.23
C ASP A 218 -21.49 21.58 -32.14
N LYS A 219 -22.32 20.56 -32.38
CA LYS A 219 -23.59 20.71 -33.08
C LYS A 219 -24.53 21.66 -32.36
N GLN A 220 -24.73 21.47 -31.04
CA GLN A 220 -25.58 22.32 -30.20
C GLN A 220 -25.05 23.76 -30.19
N PHE A 221 -23.75 23.93 -29.96
CA PHE A 221 -23.09 25.23 -29.94
C PHE A 221 -23.23 25.96 -31.30
N LYS A 222 -23.04 25.25 -32.43
CA LYS A 222 -23.25 25.81 -33.77
C LYS A 222 -24.69 26.21 -34.04
N GLN A 223 -25.68 25.46 -33.56
CA GLN A 223 -27.08 25.82 -33.68
C GLN A 223 -27.39 27.13 -32.95
N ILE A 224 -26.93 27.29 -31.72
CA ILE A 224 -27.10 28.51 -30.92
C ILE A 224 -26.38 29.69 -31.60
N THR A 225 -25.10 29.52 -31.96
CA THR A 225 -24.31 30.59 -32.60
C THR A 225 -24.83 31.00 -33.99
N LYS A 226 -25.44 30.06 -34.73
CA LYS A 226 -26.07 30.38 -36.02
C LYS A 226 -27.30 31.27 -35.87
N LYS A 227 -28.10 31.09 -34.82
CA LYS A 227 -29.22 31.96 -34.47
C LYS A 227 -28.76 33.36 -34.08
N LEU A 228 -27.56 33.48 -33.51
CA LEU A 228 -26.93 34.73 -33.07
C LEU A 228 -26.14 35.47 -34.17
N ASN A 229 -25.83 34.83 -35.31
CA ASN A 229 -24.89 35.32 -36.34
C ASN A 229 -25.28 36.65 -37.01
N TYR A 230 -26.47 37.20 -36.77
CA TYR A 230 -26.81 38.55 -37.15
C TYR A 230 -26.33 39.65 -36.18
N LYS A 231 -25.91 39.28 -34.96
CA LYS A 231 -25.58 40.21 -33.85
C LYS A 231 -24.12 40.13 -33.38
N LEU A 232 -23.40 39.05 -33.63
CA LEU A 232 -22.04 38.84 -33.11
C LEU A 232 -20.98 39.00 -34.23
N SER A 233 -19.94 39.77 -33.97
CA SER A 233 -18.78 39.85 -34.87
C SER A 233 -17.97 38.53 -34.84
N LYS A 234 -17.41 38.12 -35.99
CA LYS A 234 -16.58 36.90 -36.11
C LYS A 234 -15.31 36.89 -35.21
N SER A 235 -15.01 38.00 -34.56
CA SER A 235 -13.83 38.21 -33.72
C SER A 235 -14.12 38.27 -32.22
N ASP A 236 -15.29 37.81 -31.76
CA ASP A 236 -15.59 37.80 -30.33
C ASP A 236 -14.67 36.81 -29.59
N GLU A 237 -13.84 37.35 -28.71
CA GLU A 237 -12.86 36.62 -27.92
C GLU A 237 -13.49 35.54 -27.05
N ARG A 238 -14.70 35.75 -26.55
CA ARG A 238 -15.48 34.82 -25.70
C ARG A 238 -15.90 33.58 -26.49
N ILE A 239 -16.34 33.74 -27.76
CA ILE A 239 -16.65 32.60 -28.65
C ILE A 239 -15.40 31.80 -28.95
N ASN A 240 -14.26 32.45 -29.13
CA ASN A 240 -12.99 31.77 -29.34
C ASN A 240 -12.55 31.01 -28.10
N THR A 241 -12.75 31.56 -26.88
CA THR A 241 -12.49 30.88 -25.60
C THR A 241 -13.31 29.60 -25.51
N ILE A 242 -14.61 29.63 -25.83
CA ILE A 242 -15.46 28.43 -25.80
C ILE A 242 -14.95 27.38 -26.79
N ARG A 243 -14.66 27.78 -28.03
CA ARG A 243 -14.16 26.85 -29.09
C ARG A 243 -12.82 26.24 -28.71
N HIS A 244 -11.87 27.05 -28.25
CA HIS A 244 -10.55 26.57 -27.86
C HIS A 244 -10.62 25.64 -26.66
N GLY A 245 -11.45 25.97 -25.65
CA GLY A 245 -11.67 25.10 -24.48
C GLY A 245 -12.25 23.73 -24.87
N LEU A 246 -13.26 23.70 -25.75
CA LEU A 246 -13.86 22.45 -26.26
C LEU A 246 -12.85 21.60 -27.07
N LEU A 247 -12.04 22.23 -27.92
CA LEU A 247 -10.99 21.55 -28.67
C LEU A 247 -9.92 20.99 -27.75
N PHE A 248 -9.56 21.74 -26.71
CA PHE A 248 -8.57 21.30 -25.74
C PHE A 248 -9.04 20.08 -24.92
N LEU A 249 -10.31 20.07 -24.48
CA LEU A 249 -10.92 18.92 -23.84
C LEU A 249 -10.99 17.68 -24.76
N GLN A 250 -11.24 17.90 -26.07
CA GLN A 250 -11.31 16.82 -27.06
C GLN A 250 -9.96 16.16 -27.32
N HIS A 251 -8.87 16.93 -27.36
CA HIS A 251 -7.55 16.47 -27.77
C HIS A 251 -6.60 16.29 -26.57
N SER A 252 -6.82 15.24 -25.77
CA SER A 252 -6.04 14.95 -24.56
C SER A 252 -4.53 14.80 -24.80
N LYS A 253 -4.10 14.32 -25.97
CA LYS A 253 -2.66 14.16 -26.29
C LYS A 253 -1.88 15.49 -26.29
N GLN A 254 -2.48 16.60 -26.71
CA GLN A 254 -1.84 17.92 -26.66
C GLN A 254 -1.70 18.44 -25.23
N ARG A 255 -2.72 18.21 -24.41
CA ARG A 255 -2.70 18.51 -22.98
C ARG A 255 -1.61 17.71 -22.25
N ASP A 256 -1.50 16.41 -22.56
CA ASP A 256 -0.51 15.52 -21.95
C ASP A 256 0.93 15.90 -22.35
N ALA A 257 1.16 16.31 -23.58
CA ALA A 257 2.45 16.82 -24.04
C ALA A 257 2.85 18.12 -23.32
N LEU A 258 1.91 19.07 -23.17
CA LEU A 258 2.14 20.32 -22.44
C LEU A 258 2.40 20.09 -20.96
N SER A 259 1.66 19.18 -20.33
CA SER A 259 1.89 18.83 -18.91
C SER A 259 3.26 18.18 -18.70
N LYS A 260 3.72 17.31 -19.62
CA LYS A 260 5.08 16.73 -19.56
C LYS A 260 6.16 17.81 -19.67
N MET A 261 6.04 18.75 -20.58
CA MET A 261 6.99 19.87 -20.72
C MET A 261 7.07 20.73 -19.45
N VAL A 262 5.93 21.00 -18.83
CA VAL A 262 5.86 21.80 -17.59
C VAL A 262 6.51 21.06 -16.42
N VAL A 263 6.35 19.75 -16.31
CA VAL A 263 6.99 18.93 -15.27
C VAL A 263 8.50 18.85 -15.50
N GLU A 264 8.96 18.65 -16.72
CA GLU A 264 10.38 18.61 -17.08
C GLU A 264 11.08 19.96 -16.80
N GLU A 265 10.43 21.07 -17.05
CA GLU A 265 10.96 22.42 -16.70
C GLU A 265 11.01 22.64 -15.18
N LYS A 266 10.04 22.13 -14.41
CA LYS A 266 10.06 22.23 -12.94
C LYS A 266 11.21 21.45 -12.29
N THR A 267 11.68 20.37 -12.92
CA THR A 267 12.79 19.55 -12.41
C THR A 267 14.16 20.10 -12.78
N SER A 268 14.25 21.04 -13.71
CA SER A 268 15.52 21.66 -14.06
C SER A 268 15.93 22.72 -13.00
N SER A 269 17.12 22.55 -12.43
CA SER A 269 17.65 23.34 -11.31
C SER A 269 17.84 24.85 -11.58
N MET A 270 17.50 25.35 -12.75
CA MET A 270 17.67 26.76 -13.15
C MET A 270 16.49 27.68 -12.80
N PHE A 271 15.36 27.15 -12.31
CA PHE A 271 14.11 27.90 -12.20
C PHE A 271 13.58 28.11 -10.77
N ASN A 272 14.42 28.09 -9.76
CA ASN A 272 14.05 28.40 -8.37
C ASN A 272 13.89 29.91 -8.12
N LYS A 273 13.03 30.60 -8.89
CA LYS A 273 12.60 31.97 -8.59
C LYS A 273 11.10 31.95 -8.28
N ASP A 274 10.72 32.40 -7.11
CA ASP A 274 9.37 32.32 -6.51
C ASP A 274 8.23 32.75 -7.46
N GLY A 275 8.43 33.76 -8.29
CA GLY A 275 7.42 34.23 -9.25
C GLY A 275 7.17 33.30 -10.44
N PHE A 276 8.18 32.54 -10.87
CA PHE A 276 8.01 31.57 -11.96
C PHE A 276 7.21 30.35 -11.49
N THR A 277 7.46 29.89 -10.27
CA THR A 277 6.73 28.74 -9.66
C THR A 277 5.24 29.05 -9.52
N GLU A 278 4.87 30.28 -9.14
CA GLU A 278 3.48 30.70 -9.03
C GLU A 278 2.79 30.76 -10.40
N THR A 279 3.45 31.34 -11.41
CA THR A 279 2.95 31.40 -12.79
C THR A 279 2.78 30.00 -13.38
N MET A 280 3.72 29.09 -13.14
CA MET A 280 3.65 27.70 -13.60
C MET A 280 2.59 26.89 -12.86
N ASN A 281 2.40 27.10 -11.57
CA ASN A 281 1.31 26.47 -10.82
C ASN A 281 -0.07 26.93 -11.33
N ASN A 282 -0.21 28.21 -11.63
CA ASN A 282 -1.43 28.77 -12.24
C ASN A 282 -1.65 28.22 -13.65
N PHE A 283 -0.59 28.03 -14.44
CA PHE A 283 -0.69 27.44 -15.77
C PHE A 283 -1.05 25.96 -15.73
N VAL A 284 -0.46 25.17 -14.81
CA VAL A 284 -0.83 23.76 -14.60
C VAL A 284 -2.28 23.64 -14.11
N SER A 285 -2.70 24.52 -13.21
CA SER A 285 -4.10 24.60 -12.76
C SER A 285 -5.06 24.93 -13.91
N PHE A 286 -4.64 25.75 -14.89
CA PHE A 286 -5.43 26.06 -16.08
C PHE A 286 -5.62 24.85 -17.02
N LEU A 287 -4.68 23.88 -17.02
CA LEU A 287 -4.77 22.67 -17.84
C LEU A 287 -5.75 21.62 -17.29
N GLU A 288 -6.34 21.86 -16.12
CA GLU A 288 -7.32 20.95 -15.54
C GLU A 288 -8.67 21.06 -16.22
N ASP A 289 -9.30 19.91 -16.46
CA ASP A 289 -10.59 19.83 -17.14
C ASP A 289 -11.65 20.73 -16.49
N ASP A 290 -11.72 20.75 -15.16
CA ASP A 290 -12.65 21.59 -14.41
C ASP A 290 -12.39 23.09 -14.57
N THR A 291 -11.13 23.50 -14.63
CA THR A 291 -10.78 24.90 -14.88
C THR A 291 -11.17 25.32 -16.29
N ILE A 292 -10.93 24.46 -17.28
CA ILE A 292 -11.33 24.68 -18.66
C ILE A 292 -12.86 24.72 -18.77
N ILE A 293 -13.56 23.78 -18.15
CA ILE A 293 -15.03 23.73 -18.12
C ILE A 293 -15.57 25.00 -17.49
N ASN A 294 -15.04 25.43 -16.36
CA ASN A 294 -15.46 26.67 -15.69
C ASN A 294 -15.18 27.90 -16.55
N SER A 295 -14.06 27.97 -17.25
CA SER A 295 -13.76 29.07 -18.17
C SER A 295 -14.74 29.12 -19.34
N ILE A 296 -15.11 27.97 -19.91
CA ILE A 296 -16.12 27.87 -20.96
C ILE A 296 -17.48 28.35 -20.42
N ILE A 297 -17.90 27.89 -19.24
CA ILE A 297 -19.16 28.29 -18.62
C ILE A 297 -19.20 29.81 -18.37
N THR A 298 -18.11 30.36 -17.82
CA THR A 298 -17.98 31.81 -17.57
C THR A 298 -18.04 32.59 -18.88
N ALA A 299 -17.40 32.10 -19.95
CA ALA A 299 -17.48 32.73 -21.26
C ALA A 299 -18.90 32.72 -21.83
N ILE A 300 -19.66 31.65 -21.63
CA ILE A 300 -21.09 31.57 -22.00
C ILE A 300 -21.91 32.56 -21.18
N ASP A 301 -21.75 32.59 -19.87
CA ASP A 301 -22.55 33.42 -18.95
C ASP A 301 -22.29 34.92 -19.14
N SER A 302 -21.14 35.30 -19.68
CA SER A 302 -20.78 36.70 -19.96
C SER A 302 -21.42 37.26 -21.25
N GLN A 303 -22.21 36.48 -21.97
CA GLN A 303 -22.85 36.91 -23.22
C GLN A 303 -24.34 37.21 -23.01
N GLU A 304 -24.69 38.49 -22.88
CA GLU A 304 -26.07 38.92 -22.63
C GLU A 304 -27.03 38.51 -23.76
N GLU A 305 -26.54 38.44 -25.02
CA GLU A 305 -27.33 38.04 -26.19
C GLU A 305 -27.82 36.58 -26.11
N LEU A 306 -27.18 35.75 -25.30
CA LEU A 306 -27.60 34.37 -25.07
C LEU A 306 -28.82 34.25 -24.15
N ALA A 307 -29.23 35.31 -23.46
CA ALA A 307 -30.41 35.31 -22.56
C ALA A 307 -31.70 34.98 -23.33
N GLU A 308 -31.83 35.34 -24.63
CA GLU A 308 -32.98 34.99 -25.47
C GLU A 308 -33.11 33.46 -25.70
N TYR A 309 -32.05 32.69 -25.48
CA TYR A 309 -31.97 31.24 -25.68
C TYR A 309 -31.66 30.47 -24.38
N ALA A 310 -32.19 30.98 -23.28
CA ALA A 310 -31.84 30.51 -21.92
C ALA A 310 -31.96 28.99 -21.72
N GLU A 311 -33.00 28.36 -22.28
CA GLU A 311 -33.19 26.90 -22.16
C GLU A 311 -32.15 26.12 -22.98
N GLU A 312 -31.87 26.53 -24.22
CA GLU A 312 -30.89 25.88 -25.11
C GLU A 312 -29.46 26.05 -24.55
N VAL A 313 -29.18 27.23 -23.97
CA VAL A 313 -27.92 27.55 -23.33
C VAL A 313 -27.74 26.73 -22.04
N LYS A 314 -28.82 26.57 -21.27
CA LYS A 314 -28.81 25.71 -20.08
C LYS A 314 -28.46 24.27 -20.46
N VAL A 315 -29.12 23.70 -21.46
CA VAL A 315 -28.81 22.35 -21.98
C VAL A 315 -27.35 22.25 -22.41
N LEU A 316 -26.82 23.25 -23.16
CA LEU A 316 -25.42 23.27 -23.55
C LEU A 316 -24.46 23.27 -22.34
N LYS A 317 -24.75 24.09 -21.33
CA LYS A 317 -23.95 24.14 -20.09
C LYS A 317 -24.00 22.81 -19.35
N ASP A 318 -25.18 22.18 -19.25
CA ASP A 318 -25.35 20.90 -18.59
C ASP A 318 -24.59 19.78 -19.34
N MET A 319 -24.63 19.80 -20.70
CA MET A 319 -23.81 18.89 -21.53
C MET A 319 -22.31 19.09 -21.30
N ILE A 320 -21.82 20.33 -21.16
CA ILE A 320 -20.39 20.61 -20.91
C ILE A 320 -19.99 20.17 -19.52
N LYS A 321 -20.82 20.44 -18.50
CA LYS A 321 -20.59 20.04 -17.09
C LYS A 321 -20.58 18.52 -16.92
N LEU A 322 -21.33 17.79 -17.76
CA LEU A 322 -21.38 16.34 -17.69
C LEU A 322 -20.01 15.69 -17.94
N TYR A 323 -19.10 16.36 -18.64
CA TYR A 323 -17.74 15.86 -18.90
C TYR A 323 -16.94 15.64 -17.62
N SER A 324 -17.10 16.47 -16.59
CA SER A 324 -16.40 16.36 -15.29
C SER A 324 -17.01 15.32 -14.34
N LYS A 325 -18.21 14.79 -14.66
CA LYS A 325 -18.83 13.75 -13.83
C LYS A 325 -18.13 12.40 -14.03
N ASP A 326 -17.91 11.69 -12.92
CA ASP A 326 -17.50 10.29 -12.95
C ASP A 326 -18.66 9.34 -13.27
N LEU A 327 -18.37 8.03 -13.34
CA LEU A 327 -19.36 7.01 -13.68
C LEU A 327 -20.52 6.98 -12.67
N GLU A 328 -20.23 7.05 -11.37
CA GLU A 328 -21.23 7.00 -10.30
C GLU A 328 -22.18 8.19 -10.37
N ASN A 329 -21.65 9.39 -10.58
CA ASN A 329 -22.47 10.59 -10.77
C ASN A 329 -23.35 10.52 -12.05
N CYS A 330 -22.89 9.81 -13.07
CA CYS A 330 -23.72 9.53 -14.25
C CYS A 330 -24.79 8.49 -13.94
N PHE A 331 -24.48 7.49 -13.13
CA PHE A 331 -25.45 6.48 -12.69
C PHE A 331 -26.54 7.06 -11.79
N GLU A 332 -26.24 8.04 -10.94
CA GLU A 332 -27.28 8.76 -10.20
C GLU A 332 -28.37 9.35 -11.13
N ILE A 333 -27.95 9.94 -12.26
CA ILE A 333 -28.91 10.46 -13.27
C ILE A 333 -29.71 9.33 -13.90
N ILE A 334 -29.08 8.21 -14.19
CA ILE A 334 -29.73 7.02 -14.75
C ILE A 334 -30.70 6.40 -13.72
N GLU A 335 -30.34 6.36 -12.45
CA GLU A 335 -31.20 5.85 -11.37
C GLU A 335 -32.53 6.61 -11.31
N GLU A 336 -32.49 7.95 -11.44
CA GLU A 336 -33.72 8.76 -11.53
C GLU A 336 -34.56 8.39 -12.75
N TYR A 337 -33.95 8.07 -13.88
CA TYR A 337 -34.67 7.65 -15.08
C TYR A 337 -35.25 6.25 -14.91
N ALA A 338 -34.49 5.32 -14.34
CA ALA A 338 -34.93 3.96 -14.06
C ALA A 338 -36.09 3.92 -13.04
N GLN A 339 -36.06 4.80 -12.05
CA GLN A 339 -37.15 4.95 -11.08
C GLN A 339 -38.45 5.42 -11.75
N LYS A 340 -38.37 6.39 -12.67
CA LYS A 340 -39.54 6.89 -13.41
C LYS A 340 -40.07 5.85 -14.43
N ASP A 341 -39.20 5.02 -14.99
CA ASP A 341 -39.57 3.95 -15.92
C ASP A 341 -40.09 2.69 -15.18
N GLY A 342 -39.84 2.57 -13.88
CA GLY A 342 -40.18 1.37 -13.07
C GLY A 342 -39.18 0.22 -13.24
N SER A 343 -37.99 0.47 -13.80
CA SER A 343 -36.93 -0.52 -14.04
C SER A 343 -35.75 -0.41 -13.06
N LEU A 344 -35.94 0.24 -11.90
CA LEU A 344 -34.90 0.52 -10.92
C LEU A 344 -34.14 -0.74 -10.45
N GLU A 345 -34.87 -1.83 -10.14
CA GLU A 345 -34.27 -3.09 -9.71
C GLU A 345 -33.37 -3.71 -10.79
N GLN A 346 -33.80 -3.62 -12.05
CA GLN A 346 -32.99 -4.08 -13.18
C GLN A 346 -31.71 -3.24 -13.33
N PHE A 347 -31.80 -1.92 -13.17
CA PHE A 347 -30.65 -1.03 -13.22
C PHE A 347 -29.65 -1.35 -12.11
N ARG A 348 -30.12 -1.49 -10.87
CA ARG A 348 -29.26 -1.81 -9.71
C ARG A 348 -28.56 -3.17 -9.88
N GLY A 349 -29.26 -4.18 -10.38
CA GLY A 349 -28.64 -5.46 -10.69
C GLY A 349 -27.53 -5.36 -11.75
N LEU A 350 -27.72 -4.55 -12.79
CA LEU A 350 -26.68 -4.28 -13.80
C LEU A 350 -25.53 -3.44 -13.23
N GLN A 351 -25.82 -2.47 -12.38
CA GLN A 351 -24.80 -1.66 -11.71
C GLN A 351 -23.91 -2.49 -10.79
N GLU A 352 -24.49 -3.43 -10.03
CA GLU A 352 -23.71 -4.36 -9.22
C GLU A 352 -22.87 -5.31 -10.09
N SER A 353 -23.45 -5.83 -11.19
CA SER A 353 -22.76 -6.79 -12.04
C SER A 353 -21.60 -6.19 -12.84
N ILE A 354 -21.59 -4.89 -13.06
CA ILE A 354 -20.57 -4.24 -13.91
C ILE A 354 -19.24 -4.04 -13.18
N HIS A 355 -19.24 -3.96 -11.86
CA HIS A 355 -18.01 -3.87 -11.09
C HIS A 355 -17.30 -5.22 -11.02
N LEU A 356 -16.02 -5.25 -11.37
CA LEU A 356 -15.22 -6.49 -11.35
C LEU A 356 -14.91 -6.92 -9.92
N TYR A 357 -14.70 -5.95 -9.01
CA TYR A 357 -14.30 -6.20 -7.63
C TYR A 357 -15.32 -5.71 -6.62
N ASN A 358 -15.55 -6.57 -5.63
CA ASN A 358 -16.26 -6.22 -4.40
C ASN A 358 -15.23 -5.74 -3.37
N LEU A 359 -15.54 -4.63 -2.73
CA LEU A 359 -14.81 -4.08 -1.62
C LEU A 359 -15.83 -3.40 -0.69
N ASP A 360 -16.01 -3.94 0.52
CA ASP A 360 -16.97 -3.37 1.46
C ASP A 360 -16.40 -2.10 2.10
N ASN A 361 -15.29 -2.26 2.80
CA ASN A 361 -14.60 -1.16 3.49
C ASN A 361 -13.10 -1.50 3.62
N TYR A 362 -12.36 -0.70 4.37
CA TYR A 362 -11.02 -1.02 4.81
C TYR A 362 -11.06 -1.87 6.10
N ILE A 363 -10.01 -2.66 6.32
CA ILE A 363 -9.81 -3.44 7.55
C ILE A 363 -8.65 -2.82 8.32
N LEU A 364 -8.90 -2.49 9.61
CA LEU A 364 -7.86 -2.05 10.52
C LEU A 364 -7.25 -3.26 11.23
N VAL A 365 -5.93 -3.35 11.20
CA VAL A 365 -5.18 -4.43 11.85
C VAL A 365 -4.06 -3.85 12.72
N ASN A 366 -3.88 -4.40 13.92
CA ASN A 366 -2.70 -4.13 14.74
C ASN A 366 -1.81 -5.37 14.77
N SER A 367 -0.54 -5.21 14.44
CA SER A 367 0.41 -6.32 14.30
C SER A 367 0.55 -7.17 15.56
N SER A 368 0.37 -6.59 16.76
CA SER A 368 0.48 -7.32 18.03
C SER A 368 -0.57 -8.43 18.20
N ASN A 369 -1.72 -8.31 17.55
CA ASN A 369 -2.79 -9.32 17.59
C ASN A 369 -2.43 -10.60 16.78
N TYR A 370 -1.32 -10.57 16.06
CA TYR A 370 -0.84 -11.66 15.21
C TYR A 370 0.51 -12.22 15.68
N GLY A 371 0.92 -11.90 16.92
CA GLY A 371 2.16 -12.43 17.51
C GLY A 371 3.41 -11.62 17.20
N VAL A 372 3.26 -10.43 16.62
CA VAL A 372 4.38 -9.51 16.42
C VAL A 372 4.64 -8.76 17.71
N PRO A 373 5.89 -8.72 18.25
CA PRO A 373 6.21 -8.02 19.49
C PRO A 373 6.25 -6.48 19.33
N GLN A 374 5.33 -5.96 18.54
CA GLN A 374 5.24 -4.55 18.17
C GLN A 374 3.78 -4.13 18.02
N SER A 375 3.43 -2.95 18.52
CA SER A 375 2.16 -2.30 18.22
C SER A 375 2.31 -1.44 16.96
N ARG A 376 1.70 -1.91 15.87
CA ARG A 376 1.78 -1.26 14.55
C ARG A 376 0.43 -1.37 13.85
N ASP A 377 -0.25 -0.23 13.75
CA ASP A 377 -1.55 -0.17 13.08
C ASP A 377 -1.38 -0.06 11.56
N ARG A 378 -2.20 -0.80 10.83
CA ARG A 378 -2.23 -0.84 9.38
C ARG A 378 -3.65 -0.88 8.85
N VAL A 379 -3.82 -0.27 7.70
CA VAL A 379 -5.06 -0.29 6.93
C VAL A 379 -4.88 -1.24 5.76
N LEU A 380 -5.83 -2.14 5.59
CA LEU A 380 -5.88 -3.06 4.47
C LEU A 380 -7.10 -2.75 3.61
N PHE A 381 -6.91 -2.63 2.31
CA PHE A 381 -7.97 -2.68 1.32
C PHE A 381 -7.86 -4.04 0.61
N ILE A 382 -8.79 -4.94 0.92
CA ILE A 382 -8.82 -6.29 0.35
C ILE A 382 -10.00 -6.38 -0.59
N GLY A 383 -9.74 -6.28 -1.89
CA GLY A 383 -10.76 -6.47 -2.91
C GLY A 383 -10.80 -7.90 -3.40
N CYS A 384 -12.00 -8.43 -3.57
CA CYS A 384 -12.22 -9.72 -4.19
C CYS A 384 -13.00 -9.57 -5.50
N ARG A 385 -12.62 -10.35 -6.51
CA ARG A 385 -13.38 -10.43 -7.75
C ARG A 385 -14.80 -10.93 -7.43
N LYS A 386 -15.81 -10.48 -8.16
CA LYS A 386 -17.23 -10.75 -7.87
C LYS A 386 -17.61 -12.24 -7.76
N ASP A 387 -16.80 -13.15 -8.30
CA ASP A 387 -16.95 -14.60 -8.20
C ASP A 387 -16.30 -15.20 -6.93
N GLN A 388 -15.74 -14.35 -6.06
CA GLN A 388 -15.06 -14.74 -4.82
C GLN A 388 -15.82 -14.24 -3.59
N GLN A 389 -15.53 -14.83 -2.43
CA GLN A 389 -16.12 -14.41 -1.16
C GLN A 389 -15.40 -13.19 -0.59
N LEU A 390 -16.16 -12.20 -0.12
CA LEU A 390 -15.62 -11.02 0.54
C LEU A 390 -14.96 -11.36 1.89
N ILE A 391 -13.85 -10.69 2.20
CA ILE A 391 -13.18 -10.76 3.49
C ILE A 391 -13.47 -9.47 4.24
N GLU A 392 -14.22 -9.56 5.32
CA GLU A 392 -14.65 -8.40 6.13
C GLU A 392 -13.72 -8.15 7.31
N GLU A 393 -13.01 -9.18 7.80
CA GLU A 393 -12.06 -9.09 8.91
C GLU A 393 -10.90 -10.07 8.77
N ILE A 394 -9.80 -9.78 9.45
CA ILE A 394 -8.68 -10.71 9.62
C ILE A 394 -8.72 -11.25 11.06
N PRO A 395 -9.02 -12.54 11.26
CA PRO A 395 -9.12 -13.13 12.59
C PRO A 395 -7.81 -12.98 13.39
N TYR A 396 -7.92 -12.57 14.64
CA TYR A 396 -6.77 -12.51 15.54
C TYR A 396 -6.23 -13.92 15.80
N THR A 397 -4.91 -14.04 15.84
CA THR A 397 -4.24 -15.30 16.15
C THR A 397 -3.85 -15.43 17.61
N LEU A 398 -3.93 -14.36 18.37
CA LEU A 398 -3.60 -14.28 19.80
C LEU A 398 -4.65 -13.50 20.58
N ASP A 399 -4.86 -13.92 21.80
CA ASP A 399 -5.56 -13.14 22.81
C ASP A 399 -4.65 -12.05 23.42
N GLU A 400 -5.22 -11.06 24.10
CA GLU A 400 -4.49 -9.94 24.71
C GLU A 400 -3.40 -10.44 25.70
N ALA A 401 -3.68 -11.49 26.45
CA ALA A 401 -2.74 -12.09 27.38
C ALA A 401 -1.59 -12.85 26.71
N GLU A 402 -1.73 -13.17 25.42
CA GLU A 402 -0.75 -13.97 24.66
C GLU A 402 0.22 -13.11 23.85
N LYS A 403 0.05 -11.79 23.84
CA LYS A 403 0.92 -10.89 23.09
C LYS A 403 2.38 -11.02 23.49
N VAL A 404 3.26 -11.06 22.49
CA VAL A 404 4.70 -11.25 22.70
C VAL A 404 5.34 -9.94 23.13
N CYS A 405 6.07 -9.92 24.25
CA CYS A 405 6.80 -8.74 24.70
C CYS A 405 8.20 -8.63 24.07
N ILE A 406 8.80 -7.45 24.19
CA ILE A 406 10.15 -7.17 23.67
C ILE A 406 11.18 -8.15 24.25
N TYR A 407 11.13 -8.41 25.56
CA TYR A 407 12.05 -9.33 26.21
C TYR A 407 12.07 -10.71 25.55
N GLU A 408 10.91 -11.29 25.29
CA GLU A 408 10.79 -12.60 24.64
C GLU A 408 11.32 -12.63 23.21
N ALA A 409 11.30 -11.48 22.56
CA ALA A 409 11.75 -11.37 21.18
C ALA A 409 13.27 -11.26 21.05
N ILE A 410 13.93 -10.51 21.95
CA ILE A 410 15.32 -10.08 21.73
C ILE A 410 16.26 -10.28 22.93
N ALA A 411 15.82 -10.83 24.06
CA ALA A 411 16.68 -10.96 25.25
C ALA A 411 17.95 -11.80 25.01
N ASP A 412 17.86 -12.78 24.14
CA ASP A 412 18.96 -13.66 23.75
C ASP A 412 19.97 -13.02 22.77
N LEU A 413 19.75 -11.75 22.38
CA LEU A 413 20.61 -11.00 21.46
C LEU A 413 21.39 -9.86 22.12
N ASP A 414 21.23 -9.61 23.44
CA ASP A 414 21.80 -8.44 24.08
C ASP A 414 23.31 -8.56 24.45
N PHE A 415 23.93 -9.69 24.16
CA PHE A 415 25.33 -10.02 24.45
C PHE A 415 26.37 -9.27 23.60
N ILE A 416 25.94 -8.46 22.61
CA ILE A 416 26.84 -7.73 21.71
C ILE A 416 27.21 -6.35 22.29
N GLY A 417 28.51 -6.02 22.25
CA GLY A 417 29.06 -4.74 22.69
C GLY A 417 29.01 -3.64 21.61
N ASN A 418 29.55 -2.47 21.95
CA ASN A 418 29.63 -1.33 21.03
C ASN A 418 30.66 -1.57 19.91
N GLY A 419 30.26 -1.39 18.66
CA GLY A 419 31.13 -1.54 17.47
C GLY A 419 31.44 -3.00 17.11
N GLU A 420 30.73 -3.97 17.66
CA GLU A 420 30.94 -5.38 17.43
C GLU A 420 30.03 -5.95 16.33
N ILE A 421 30.47 -7.07 15.77
CA ILE A 421 29.72 -7.94 14.86
C ILE A 421 29.69 -9.33 15.50
N ARG A 422 28.52 -9.95 15.53
CA ARG A 422 28.35 -11.32 15.98
C ARG A 422 27.62 -12.14 14.92
N THR A 423 28.16 -13.31 14.63
CA THR A 423 27.64 -14.27 13.65
C THR A 423 27.18 -15.58 14.29
N GLU A 424 27.43 -15.74 15.58
CA GLU A 424 27.05 -16.87 16.40
C GLU A 424 26.28 -16.39 17.63
N TYR A 425 25.38 -17.21 18.12
CA TYR A 425 24.64 -16.92 19.35
C TYR A 425 25.53 -17.13 20.57
N SER A 426 25.25 -16.38 21.63
CA SER A 426 25.89 -16.64 22.93
C SER A 426 25.26 -17.85 23.59
N HIS A 427 26.10 -18.64 24.29
CA HIS A 427 25.67 -19.71 25.19
C HIS A 427 25.69 -19.29 26.66
N ASP A 428 26.05 -18.03 26.94
CA ASP A 428 26.00 -17.46 28.29
C ASP A 428 24.69 -16.69 28.47
N TYR A 429 23.76 -17.32 29.16
CA TYR A 429 22.41 -16.76 29.42
C TYR A 429 22.27 -16.19 30.84
N ASN A 430 23.37 -16.04 31.58
CA ASN A 430 23.33 -15.50 32.96
C ASN A 430 22.72 -14.08 33.03
N HIS A 431 22.72 -13.34 31.94
CA HIS A 431 22.10 -12.03 31.86
C HIS A 431 20.58 -12.09 31.74
N ILE A 432 20.01 -13.21 31.27
CA ILE A 432 18.56 -13.42 31.13
C ILE A 432 17.89 -13.58 32.49
N GLU A 433 18.57 -14.22 33.47
CA GLU A 433 18.06 -14.41 34.84
C GLU A 433 17.63 -13.12 35.53
N LYS A 434 18.21 -11.97 35.16
CA LYS A 434 17.84 -10.67 35.74
C LYS A 434 16.39 -10.25 35.44
N TYR A 435 15.75 -10.85 34.45
CA TYR A 435 14.42 -10.53 33.98
C TYR A 435 13.40 -11.65 34.17
N GLU A 436 13.80 -12.83 34.63
CA GLU A 436 12.91 -13.96 34.91
C GLU A 436 11.73 -13.58 35.82
N ASN A 437 11.97 -12.73 36.83
CA ASN A 437 10.92 -12.22 37.71
C ASN A 437 9.98 -11.19 37.08
N LYS A 438 10.25 -10.70 35.86
CA LYS A 438 9.47 -9.67 35.20
C LYS A 438 8.59 -10.22 34.05
N VAL A 439 8.88 -11.42 33.59
CA VAL A 439 8.08 -12.15 32.62
C VAL A 439 6.86 -12.84 33.28
N HIS A 440 6.64 -12.67 34.55
CA HIS A 440 5.46 -13.16 35.31
C HIS A 440 4.09 -12.72 34.77
N ARG A 441 4.08 -11.77 33.85
CA ARG A 441 2.89 -11.44 33.11
C ARG A 441 2.27 -12.65 32.38
N ARG A 442 3.05 -13.77 32.30
CA ARG A 442 2.66 -15.01 31.63
C ARG A 442 2.42 -16.19 32.55
N GLU A 443 2.40 -16.01 33.86
CA GLU A 443 1.82 -17.04 34.74
C GLU A 443 0.38 -17.39 34.34
N VAL A 444 -0.33 -16.43 33.74
CA VAL A 444 -1.66 -16.65 33.14
C VAL A 444 -1.61 -17.55 31.88
N LEU A 445 -0.48 -17.64 31.21
CA LEU A 445 -0.25 -18.51 30.07
C LEU A 445 0.38 -19.85 30.45
N GLY A 446 0.20 -20.31 31.67
CA GLY A 446 0.78 -21.49 32.32
C GLY A 446 1.33 -22.62 31.44
N LYS A 447 0.77 -22.79 30.24
CA LYS A 447 1.23 -23.77 29.25
C LYS A 447 2.54 -23.39 28.56
N ILE A 448 2.83 -22.08 28.41
CA ILE A 448 4.03 -21.62 27.71
C ILE A 448 5.23 -21.69 28.64
N HIS A 449 5.05 -21.23 29.84
CA HIS A 449 6.07 -21.25 30.90
C HIS A 449 6.44 -22.69 31.28
N ASP A 450 5.44 -23.54 31.55
CA ASP A 450 5.64 -24.93 31.95
C ASP A 450 6.38 -25.77 30.89
N GLU A 451 6.16 -25.55 29.61
CA GLU A 451 6.86 -26.30 28.58
C GLU A 451 8.27 -25.79 28.33
N THR A 452 8.50 -24.47 28.46
CA THR A 452 9.83 -23.88 28.40
C THR A 452 10.65 -24.31 29.62
N GLU A 453 10.08 -24.28 30.82
CA GLU A 453 10.72 -24.81 32.03
C GLU A 453 11.03 -26.30 31.93
N LYS A 454 10.14 -27.11 31.35
CA LYS A 454 10.40 -28.54 31.14
C LYS A 454 11.57 -28.80 30.16
N ILE A 455 11.82 -27.91 29.23
CA ILE A 455 12.99 -27.98 28.35
C ILE A 455 14.26 -27.60 29.16
N LEU A 456 14.17 -26.60 30.00
CA LEU A 456 15.25 -26.13 30.88
C LEU A 456 15.59 -27.17 31.95
N ASP A 457 14.61 -27.80 32.59
CA ASP A 457 14.77 -28.84 33.61
C ASP A 457 15.44 -30.13 33.10
N LYS A 458 15.52 -30.34 31.78
CA LYS A 458 16.21 -31.49 31.18
C LYS A 458 17.71 -31.33 31.07
N GLY A 459 18.29 -30.33 31.72
CA GLY A 459 19.75 -30.10 31.71
C GLY A 459 20.26 -29.36 30.48
N ASN A 460 19.36 -28.84 29.66
CA ASN A 460 19.69 -27.94 28.59
C ASN A 460 19.79 -26.53 29.17
N ASN A 461 20.98 -25.96 29.19
CA ASN A 461 21.21 -24.59 29.69
C ASN A 461 20.67 -23.49 28.75
N LEU A 462 19.86 -23.86 27.76
CA LEU A 462 19.39 -22.94 26.72
C LEU A 462 18.06 -22.27 27.14
N GLN A 463 18.16 -21.12 27.76
CA GLN A 463 17.02 -20.31 28.20
C GLN A 463 16.57 -19.34 27.07
N VAL A 464 16.07 -19.86 25.97
CA VAL A 464 15.56 -19.06 24.87
C VAL A 464 14.04 -19.06 24.91
N ALA A 465 13.43 -17.86 24.95
CA ALA A 465 11.98 -17.73 24.87
C ALA A 465 11.44 -18.37 23.58
N THR A 466 10.22 -18.86 23.64
CA THR A 466 9.59 -19.58 22.53
C THR A 466 9.62 -18.79 21.23
N TYR A 467 9.34 -17.50 21.29
CA TYR A 467 9.40 -16.62 20.10
C TYR A 467 10.81 -16.56 19.51
N ALA A 468 11.83 -16.38 20.36
CA ALA A 468 13.22 -16.33 19.91
C ALA A 468 13.68 -17.68 19.32
N ALA A 469 13.28 -18.81 19.92
CA ALA A 469 13.56 -20.14 19.40
C ALA A 469 12.99 -20.33 17.98
N TRP A 470 11.74 -19.95 17.75
CA TRP A 470 11.13 -19.97 16.44
C TRP A 470 11.84 -19.07 15.44
N SER A 471 12.28 -17.88 15.88
CA SER A 471 13.03 -16.96 15.02
C SER A 471 14.38 -17.54 14.61
N ARG A 472 15.08 -18.22 15.51
CA ARG A 472 16.36 -18.89 15.22
C ARG A 472 16.19 -20.02 14.19
N MET A 473 15.20 -20.88 14.41
CA MET A 473 14.99 -22.06 13.57
C MET A 473 14.41 -21.70 12.20
N GLY A 474 13.67 -20.59 12.10
CA GLY A 474 12.99 -20.15 10.88
C GLY A 474 11.67 -20.88 10.62
N ARG A 475 10.60 -20.12 10.47
CA ARG A 475 9.22 -20.62 10.30
C ARG A 475 8.97 -21.25 8.92
N LEU A 476 9.77 -20.92 7.93
CA LEU A 476 9.77 -21.56 6.61
C LEU A 476 10.77 -22.72 6.49
N ASN A 477 11.44 -23.03 7.58
CA ASN A 477 12.29 -24.21 7.61
C ASN A 477 11.41 -25.47 7.59
N ASP A 478 11.90 -26.51 6.91
CA ASP A 478 11.20 -27.76 6.60
C ASP A 478 10.67 -28.55 7.80
N ARG A 479 11.11 -28.19 9.00
CA ARG A 479 10.75 -28.84 10.27
C ARG A 479 9.40 -28.39 10.83
N PHE A 480 8.79 -27.34 10.22
CA PHE A 480 7.57 -26.76 10.74
C PHE A 480 6.41 -26.95 9.80
N GLU A 481 5.29 -27.36 10.34
CA GLU A 481 4.04 -27.31 9.63
C GLU A 481 3.66 -25.83 9.42
N VAL A 482 3.81 -25.39 8.20
CA VAL A 482 3.38 -24.09 7.76
C VAL A 482 1.89 -23.91 8.10
N GLY A 483 1.54 -22.76 8.66
CA GLY A 483 0.17 -22.48 9.08
C GLY A 483 -0.14 -22.74 10.55
N ARG A 484 0.72 -23.43 11.31
CA ARG A 484 0.52 -23.52 12.75
C ARG A 484 0.90 -22.21 13.46
N PRO A 485 0.18 -21.83 14.50
CA PRO A 485 0.59 -20.73 15.37
C PRO A 485 2.02 -20.98 15.87
N PHE A 486 2.88 -19.93 15.86
CA PHE A 486 4.28 -20.05 16.29
C PHE A 486 4.42 -20.39 17.77
N TYR A 487 3.40 -20.23 18.56
CA TYR A 487 3.36 -20.55 19.99
C TYR A 487 2.82 -21.94 20.30
N VAL A 488 2.53 -22.77 19.29
CA VAL A 488 2.20 -24.20 19.53
C VAL A 488 3.47 -24.93 19.98
N LYS A 489 3.41 -25.55 21.16
CA LYS A 489 4.56 -25.85 22.01
C LYS A 489 4.65 -27.32 22.36
N THR A 490 5.15 -28.06 21.45
CA THR A 490 5.81 -29.30 21.81
C THR A 490 7.32 -29.09 21.84
N ILE A 491 8.06 -29.88 22.60
CA ILE A 491 9.54 -29.84 22.62
C ILE A 491 10.11 -29.96 21.21
N ASP A 492 9.50 -30.80 20.39
CA ASP A 492 9.88 -31.02 18.99
C ASP A 492 9.68 -29.76 18.12
N GLN A 493 8.78 -28.89 18.50
CA GLN A 493 8.47 -27.65 17.79
C GLN A 493 9.32 -26.45 18.22
N ILE A 494 9.83 -26.45 19.46
CA ILE A 494 10.71 -25.39 19.97
C ILE A 494 12.16 -25.64 19.58
N GLY A 495 12.51 -26.88 19.27
CA GLY A 495 13.86 -27.30 18.97
C GLY A 495 14.66 -27.73 20.18
N THR A 496 15.65 -28.57 19.97
CA THR A 496 16.62 -28.99 20.98
C THR A 496 17.76 -27.96 21.06
N GLU A 497 18.56 -28.02 22.14
CA GLU A 497 19.76 -27.19 22.27
C GLU A 497 20.70 -27.36 21.06
N GLU A 498 20.89 -28.60 20.59
CA GLU A 498 21.70 -28.91 19.41
C GLU A 498 21.14 -28.22 18.15
N MET A 499 19.84 -28.28 17.93
CA MET A 499 19.18 -27.60 16.79
C MET A 499 19.29 -26.09 16.85
N LEU A 500 19.25 -25.50 18.05
CA LEU A 500 19.34 -24.04 18.22
C LEU A 500 20.78 -23.53 18.19
N SER A 501 21.77 -24.37 18.58
CA SER A 501 23.20 -24.02 18.56
C SER A 501 23.75 -23.96 17.14
N ASP A 502 23.21 -24.75 16.22
CA ASP A 502 23.65 -24.80 14.81
C ASP A 502 23.07 -23.66 13.94
N CYS A 503 22.23 -22.78 14.51
CA CYS A 503 21.67 -21.66 13.77
C CYS A 503 22.69 -20.54 13.61
N GLU A 504 22.82 -20.02 12.40
CA GLU A 504 23.66 -18.85 12.11
C GLU A 504 22.93 -17.55 12.47
N LEU A 505 23.70 -16.55 12.93
CA LEU A 505 23.20 -15.23 13.29
C LEU A 505 23.60 -14.19 12.24
N TYR A 506 22.62 -13.64 11.53
CA TYR A 506 22.83 -12.64 10.48
C TYR A 506 22.36 -11.25 10.90
N ASN A 507 22.98 -10.22 10.32
CA ASN A 507 22.63 -8.81 10.49
C ASN A 507 22.71 -8.32 11.97
N HIS A 508 23.50 -8.99 12.82
CA HIS A 508 23.67 -8.64 14.22
C HIS A 508 24.99 -7.87 14.43
N GLN A 509 24.93 -6.57 14.15
CA GLN A 509 26.06 -5.64 14.22
C GLN A 509 25.62 -4.34 14.88
N THR A 510 26.38 -3.86 15.87
CA THR A 510 26.19 -2.58 16.51
C THR A 510 26.92 -1.45 15.79
N SER A 511 26.49 -0.21 16.04
CA SER A 511 27.25 0.97 15.61
C SER A 511 28.44 1.18 16.55
N ASN A 512 29.57 1.59 15.98
CA ASN A 512 30.72 2.04 16.79
C ASN A 512 30.47 3.50 17.22
N GLN A 513 29.84 3.69 18.38
CA GLN A 513 29.47 4.96 18.92
C GLN A 513 30.58 5.54 19.79
N SER A 514 30.76 6.88 19.72
CA SER A 514 31.73 7.56 20.58
C SER A 514 31.29 7.49 22.06
N GLU A 515 32.24 7.62 22.97
CA GLU A 515 32.02 7.63 24.41
C GLU A 515 30.96 8.67 24.83
N LYS A 516 30.99 9.86 24.20
CA LYS A 516 29.99 10.91 24.41
C LYS A 516 28.56 10.44 24.06
N VAL A 517 28.39 9.66 23.00
CA VAL A 517 27.08 9.11 22.58
C VAL A 517 26.66 8.02 23.56
N LEU A 518 27.57 7.12 23.94
CA LEU A 518 27.25 6.07 24.91
C LEU A 518 26.84 6.67 26.27
N GLN A 519 27.55 7.69 26.75
CA GLN A 519 27.17 8.41 27.97
C GLN A 519 25.77 9.04 27.87
N ARG A 520 25.44 9.59 26.70
CA ARG A 520 24.10 10.14 26.42
C ARG A 520 23.04 9.05 26.52
N LEU A 521 23.23 7.93 25.82
CA LEU A 521 22.25 6.82 25.81
C LEU A 521 22.06 6.23 27.22
N ASN A 522 23.12 6.03 27.97
CA ASN A 522 23.06 5.59 29.35
C ASN A 522 22.29 6.57 30.26
N THR A 523 22.52 7.88 30.06
CA THR A 523 21.79 8.91 30.80
C THR A 523 20.30 8.86 30.48
N ILE A 524 19.93 8.79 29.19
CA ILE A 524 18.52 8.69 28.77
C ILE A 524 17.87 7.42 29.34
N ALA A 525 18.56 6.29 29.30
CA ALA A 525 18.08 5.03 29.85
C ALA A 525 17.84 5.13 31.35
N SER A 526 18.75 5.78 32.12
CA SER A 526 18.58 5.98 33.56
C SER A 526 17.35 6.80 33.95
N TYR A 527 16.92 7.71 33.07
CA TYR A 527 15.67 8.49 33.20
C TYR A 527 14.45 7.79 32.61
N LYS A 528 14.61 6.55 32.10
CA LYS A 528 13.55 5.77 31.41
C LYS A 528 12.91 6.51 30.23
N GLY A 529 13.62 7.45 29.61
CA GLY A 529 13.14 8.21 28.46
C GLY A 529 13.73 9.61 28.32
N TYR A 530 13.41 10.27 27.24
CA TYR A 530 13.92 11.60 26.89
C TYR A 530 13.06 12.72 27.47
N THR A 531 12.87 12.69 28.81
CA THR A 531 12.05 13.63 29.59
C THR A 531 12.71 15.03 29.67
N SER A 532 11.96 16.03 30.15
CA SER A 532 12.49 17.38 30.39
C SER A 532 13.66 17.37 31.40
N GLU A 533 13.57 16.55 32.43
CA GLU A 533 14.63 16.37 33.46
C GLU A 533 15.87 15.72 32.83
N CYS A 534 15.69 14.70 32.00
CA CYS A 534 16.76 14.08 31.25
C CYS A 534 17.48 15.12 30.35
N LYS A 535 16.73 15.92 29.61
CA LYS A 535 17.28 16.96 28.74
C LYS A 535 18.14 17.98 29.51
N ALA A 536 17.65 18.46 30.65
CA ALA A 536 18.41 19.37 31.53
C ALA A 536 19.70 18.72 32.05
N ARG A 537 19.66 17.41 32.40
CA ARG A 537 20.85 16.67 32.78
C ARG A 537 21.87 16.53 31.67
N LEU A 538 21.41 16.20 30.45
CA LEU A 538 22.27 16.09 29.27
C LEU A 538 22.95 17.41 28.92
N GLU A 539 22.23 18.52 29.06
CA GLU A 539 22.77 19.87 28.88
C GLU A 539 23.86 20.19 29.93
N THR A 540 23.59 19.89 31.20
CA THR A 540 24.57 20.04 32.30
C THR A 540 25.86 19.25 32.03
N LEU A 541 25.75 18.05 31.44
CA LEU A 541 26.88 17.20 31.09
C LEU A 541 27.57 17.58 29.76
N GLY A 542 27.03 18.54 29.00
CA GLY A 542 27.54 18.93 27.69
C GLY A 542 27.43 17.82 26.63
N ILE A 543 26.46 16.93 26.77
CA ILE A 543 26.21 15.77 25.88
C ILE A 543 24.81 15.80 25.24
N ASN A 544 24.18 16.98 25.17
CA ASN A 544 22.91 17.19 24.49
C ASN A 544 22.96 16.81 23.00
N SER A 545 21.81 16.70 22.38
CA SER A 545 21.64 16.35 20.96
C SER A 545 20.47 17.13 20.38
N ASP A 546 20.58 17.49 19.11
CA ASP A 546 19.49 18.11 18.33
C ASP A 546 18.41 17.07 17.94
N LYS A 547 18.69 15.78 18.17
CA LYS A 547 17.74 14.73 17.90
C LYS A 547 16.53 14.83 18.86
N MET A 548 15.33 14.76 18.30
CA MET A 548 14.08 14.99 19.03
C MET A 548 13.54 13.73 19.70
N ASN A 549 13.85 12.55 19.17
CA ASN A 549 13.24 11.30 19.58
C ASN A 549 14.28 10.30 20.08
N TYR A 550 14.08 9.83 21.32
CA TYR A 550 14.76 8.67 21.89
C TYR A 550 13.72 7.89 22.69
N THR A 551 13.54 6.63 22.37
CA THR A 551 12.63 5.73 23.09
C THR A 551 13.45 4.64 23.75
N VAL A 552 13.42 4.57 25.08
CA VAL A 552 13.96 3.43 25.82
C VAL A 552 12.91 2.32 25.76
N LEU A 553 13.29 1.16 25.25
CA LEU A 553 12.36 0.05 25.13
C LEU A 553 11.98 -0.51 26.50
N ASP A 554 10.71 -0.86 26.69
CA ASP A 554 10.23 -1.55 27.89
C ASP A 554 10.25 -3.07 27.64
N PRO A 555 11.07 -3.85 28.34
CA PRO A 555 11.16 -5.28 28.09
C PRO A 555 9.84 -6.05 28.30
N GLU A 556 8.95 -5.57 29.17
CA GLU A 556 7.65 -6.19 29.45
C GLU A 556 6.54 -5.73 28.50
N GLY A 557 6.81 -4.68 27.71
CA GLY A 557 5.87 -4.07 26.79
C GLY A 557 5.99 -4.57 25.36
N LEU A 558 5.12 -3.99 24.53
CA LEU A 558 5.22 -4.08 23.08
C LEU A 558 6.18 -2.99 22.55
N SER A 559 6.94 -3.31 21.50
CA SER A 559 7.71 -2.29 20.81
C SER A 559 6.75 -1.26 20.17
N PRO A 560 7.07 0.03 20.25
CA PRO A 560 6.47 1.00 19.35
C PRO A 560 6.76 0.61 17.88
N THR A 561 6.06 1.24 16.94
CA THR A 561 6.29 1.03 15.51
C THR A 561 7.78 1.14 15.17
N VAL A 562 8.37 0.05 14.68
CA VAL A 562 9.76 0.01 14.23
C VAL A 562 9.96 1.00 13.11
N VAL A 563 10.93 1.88 13.28
CA VAL A 563 11.27 2.98 12.38
C VAL A 563 12.51 2.67 11.55
N THR A 564 12.83 3.53 10.61
CA THR A 564 13.95 3.36 9.68
C THR A 564 15.29 3.85 10.21
N MET A 565 15.34 4.34 11.45
CA MET A 565 16.53 4.88 12.11
C MET A 565 16.87 4.06 13.36
N PRO A 566 18.08 3.48 13.43
CA PRO A 566 18.44 2.58 14.53
C PRO A 566 18.53 3.28 15.88
N ASP A 567 18.82 4.56 15.88
CA ASP A 567 19.07 5.38 17.07
C ASP A 567 17.81 6.03 17.66
N ASP A 568 16.64 5.77 17.10
CA ASP A 568 15.35 6.13 17.70
C ASP A 568 15.02 5.23 18.91
N PHE A 569 15.54 4.00 18.92
CA PHE A 569 15.36 3.06 20.02
C PHE A 569 16.66 2.83 20.80
N ILE A 570 16.53 2.81 22.12
CA ILE A 570 17.59 2.44 23.06
C ILE A 570 17.22 1.08 23.63
N HIS A 571 18.12 0.11 23.50
CA HIS A 571 17.95 -1.24 24.05
C HIS A 571 17.81 -1.17 25.58
N TYR A 572 16.83 -1.87 26.13
CA TYR A 572 16.43 -1.78 27.55
C TYR A 572 17.53 -2.19 28.53
N SER A 573 18.43 -3.13 28.20
CA SER A 573 19.51 -3.62 29.07
C SER A 573 20.89 -3.13 28.62
N ALA A 574 21.18 -3.15 27.32
CA ALA A 574 22.50 -2.82 26.79
C ALA A 574 22.72 -1.30 26.59
N HIS A 575 21.68 -0.48 26.72
CA HIS A 575 21.68 0.99 26.59
C HIS A 575 22.40 1.49 25.32
N ARG A 576 22.24 0.78 24.24
CA ARG A 576 22.78 1.10 22.91
C ARG A 576 21.65 1.16 21.87
N CYS A 577 21.97 1.61 20.67
CA CYS A 577 21.04 1.50 19.54
C CYS A 577 20.83 0.02 19.18
N MET A 578 19.66 -0.25 18.60
CA MET A 578 19.28 -1.58 18.16
C MET A 578 20.13 -2.05 16.98
N THR A 579 20.34 -3.35 16.86
CA THR A 579 20.88 -3.97 15.65
C THR A 579 19.77 -4.19 14.62
N VAL A 580 20.16 -4.44 13.36
CA VAL A 580 19.19 -4.81 12.31
C VAL A 580 18.44 -6.08 12.70
N ARG A 581 19.13 -7.08 13.27
CA ARG A 581 18.53 -8.34 13.71
C ARG A 581 17.50 -8.16 14.81
N GLU A 582 17.81 -7.36 15.81
CA GLU A 582 16.85 -7.06 16.89
C GLU A 582 15.60 -6.38 16.33
N MET A 583 15.75 -5.39 15.47
CA MET A 583 14.61 -4.73 14.82
C MET A 583 13.83 -5.68 13.89
N ALA A 584 14.53 -6.58 13.18
CA ALA A 584 13.91 -7.60 12.34
C ALA A 584 13.06 -8.59 13.16
N ARG A 585 13.52 -8.99 14.35
CA ARG A 585 12.72 -9.81 15.27
C ARG A 585 11.50 -9.07 15.81
N LEU A 586 11.63 -7.77 16.11
CA LEU A 586 10.48 -6.94 16.49
C LEU A 586 9.46 -6.79 15.35
N GLN A 587 9.89 -6.98 14.11
CA GLN A 587 9.04 -7.05 12.91
C GLN A 587 8.60 -8.49 12.57
N SER A 588 8.98 -9.49 13.36
CA SER A 588 8.71 -10.92 13.14
C SER A 588 9.41 -11.60 11.95
N PHE A 589 10.51 -11.05 11.47
CA PHE A 589 11.39 -11.79 10.55
C PHE A 589 12.19 -12.85 11.29
N ASP A 590 12.35 -14.00 10.67
CA ASP A 590 13.19 -15.07 11.16
C ASP A 590 14.69 -14.76 11.05
N ASP A 591 15.54 -15.38 11.86
CA ASP A 591 16.98 -15.05 11.93
C ASP A 591 17.74 -15.48 10.68
N ASN A 592 17.27 -16.50 9.98
CA ASN A 592 17.81 -16.94 8.70
C ASN A 592 17.39 -16.05 7.51
N PHE A 593 16.53 -15.04 7.73
CA PHE A 593 16.22 -14.02 6.74
C PHE A 593 17.33 -12.97 6.73
N VAL A 594 18.09 -12.89 5.62
CA VAL A 594 19.30 -12.04 5.52
C VAL A 594 19.00 -10.78 4.70
N PHE A 595 19.02 -9.62 5.36
CA PHE A 595 18.87 -8.33 4.68
C PHE A 595 20.16 -7.97 3.95
N GLN A 596 20.07 -7.68 2.66
CA GLN A 596 21.20 -7.32 1.81
C GLN A 596 21.46 -5.81 1.80
N GLY A 597 22.59 -5.38 1.23
CA GLY A 597 22.99 -4.00 1.15
C GLY A 597 23.71 -3.48 2.39
N LYS A 598 23.95 -2.18 2.45
CA LYS A 598 24.62 -1.54 3.58
C LYS A 598 23.73 -1.48 4.82
N ARG A 599 24.32 -1.69 5.98
CA ARG A 599 23.61 -1.59 7.25
C ARG A 599 23.00 -0.20 7.47
N THR A 600 23.81 0.84 7.24
CA THR A 600 23.42 2.25 7.37
C THR A 600 23.96 3.06 6.18
N THR A 601 23.19 4.05 5.75
CA THR A 601 23.62 5.09 4.81
C THR A 601 23.27 6.44 5.39
N GLY A 602 24.18 7.43 5.32
CA GLY A 602 23.99 8.76 5.88
C GLY A 602 23.65 9.82 4.81
N GLY A 603 22.93 10.87 5.22
CA GLY A 603 22.66 12.02 4.38
C GLY A 603 21.92 11.70 3.07
N ASP A 604 22.29 12.42 1.99
CA ASP A 604 21.66 12.27 0.67
C ASP A 604 21.92 10.91 0.00
N ALA A 605 22.98 10.20 0.40
CA ALA A 605 23.27 8.85 -0.11
C ALA A 605 22.12 7.86 0.20
N ARG A 606 21.32 8.12 1.26
CA ARG A 606 20.16 7.29 1.64
C ARG A 606 19.04 7.28 0.59
N LYS A 607 18.95 8.31 -0.23
CA LYS A 607 17.96 8.39 -1.33
C LYS A 607 18.30 7.42 -2.46
N ASN A 608 19.61 7.16 -2.66
CA ASN A 608 20.10 6.32 -3.76
C ASN A 608 20.39 4.89 -3.31
N GLU A 609 20.64 4.67 -2.02
CA GLU A 609 20.97 3.36 -1.46
C GLU A 609 20.22 3.17 -0.13
N VAL A 610 19.13 2.42 -0.19
CA VAL A 610 18.27 2.14 0.96
C VAL A 610 18.97 1.15 1.90
N PRO A 611 19.24 1.55 3.17
CA PRO A 611 19.96 0.70 4.11
C PRO A 611 19.06 -0.40 4.71
N GLN A 612 19.69 -1.44 5.28
CA GLN A 612 19.02 -2.56 5.93
C GLN A 612 17.98 -2.11 6.99
N TYR A 613 18.29 -1.08 7.78
CA TYR A 613 17.34 -0.51 8.75
C TYR A 613 16.06 0.01 8.09
N THR A 614 16.17 0.60 6.92
CA THR A 614 15.01 1.07 6.17
C THR A 614 14.20 -0.08 5.58
N LEU A 615 14.88 -1.12 5.10
CA LEU A 615 14.22 -2.34 4.63
C LEU A 615 13.38 -2.98 5.74
N VAL A 616 13.94 -3.10 6.95
CA VAL A 616 13.21 -3.64 8.10
C VAL A 616 12.07 -2.72 8.54
N GLY A 617 12.33 -1.42 8.71
CA GLY A 617 11.34 -0.47 9.25
C GLY A 617 10.12 -0.29 8.36
N ASN A 618 10.30 -0.35 7.04
CA ASN A 618 9.21 -0.21 6.08
C ASN A 618 8.42 -1.52 5.86
N ALA A 619 8.96 -2.66 6.27
CA ALA A 619 8.33 -3.94 6.02
C ALA A 619 6.97 -4.11 6.72
N VAL A 620 6.08 -4.84 6.09
CA VAL A 620 4.91 -5.42 6.73
C VAL A 620 5.37 -6.61 7.56
N PRO A 621 4.96 -6.74 8.84
CA PRO A 621 5.40 -7.87 9.66
C PRO A 621 4.94 -9.22 9.09
N PRO A 622 5.85 -10.20 8.88
CA PRO A 622 5.50 -11.49 8.30
C PRO A 622 4.37 -12.25 9.02
N LEU A 623 4.32 -12.22 10.35
CA LEU A 623 3.23 -12.90 11.08
C LEU A 623 1.86 -12.25 10.85
N MET A 624 1.80 -10.93 10.71
CA MET A 624 0.57 -10.24 10.32
C MET A 624 0.19 -10.59 8.88
N ALA A 625 1.14 -10.56 7.97
CA ALA A 625 0.93 -10.93 6.57
C ALA A 625 0.48 -12.40 6.44
N ARG A 626 1.00 -13.30 7.29
CA ARG A 626 0.55 -14.70 7.37
C ARG A 626 -0.93 -14.81 7.74
N ALA A 627 -1.41 -14.02 8.69
CA ALA A 627 -2.83 -14.02 9.06
C ALA A 627 -3.70 -13.55 7.88
N ILE A 628 -3.28 -12.52 7.15
CA ILE A 628 -3.95 -12.06 5.93
C ILE A 628 -3.97 -13.17 4.87
N GLY A 629 -2.83 -13.81 4.64
CA GLY A 629 -2.72 -14.92 3.69
C GLY A 629 -3.62 -16.10 4.06
N ASN A 630 -3.69 -16.48 5.34
CA ASN A 630 -4.58 -17.55 5.79
C ASN A 630 -6.05 -17.19 5.54
N ALA A 631 -6.49 -15.98 5.86
CA ALA A 631 -7.85 -15.52 5.60
C ALA A 631 -8.22 -15.63 4.11
N ILE A 632 -7.29 -15.29 3.20
CA ILE A 632 -7.50 -15.46 1.76
C ILE A 632 -7.58 -16.95 1.38
N LEU A 633 -6.66 -17.80 1.88
CA LEU A 633 -6.65 -19.23 1.55
C LEU A 633 -7.89 -19.96 2.05
N GLU A 634 -8.53 -19.49 3.11
CA GLU A 634 -9.78 -20.06 3.61
C GLU A 634 -10.93 -19.91 2.62
N VAL A 635 -11.01 -18.79 1.95
CA VAL A 635 -12.18 -18.43 1.13
C VAL A 635 -11.95 -18.48 -0.39
N ILE A 636 -10.72 -18.38 -0.88
CA ILE A 636 -10.41 -18.34 -2.32
C ILE A 636 -10.84 -19.64 -3.01
N ASN A 637 -11.57 -19.51 -4.12
CA ASN A 637 -12.05 -20.63 -4.92
C ASN A 637 -11.01 -21.16 -5.92
#